data_8da08c6eea7b82d1cbdc6d94808ed5c5
#
_entry.id   8da08c6eea7b82d1cbdc6d94808ed5c5
#
_cell.length_a   1.000
_cell.length_b   1.000
_cell.length_c   1.000
_cell.angle_alpha   90.00
_cell.angle_beta   90.00
_cell.angle_gamma   90.00
#
_symmetry.space_group_name_H-M   'P 1'
#
loop_
_entity.id
_entity.type
_entity.pdbx_description
1 polymer ?
#
loop_
_entity_poly.entity_id
_entity_poly.type
_entity_poly.pdbx_seq_one_letter_code
_entity_poly.pdbx_strand_id
1 'polypeptide(L)'
;MQGKIFSLLLAISMLFAPTLVSSQDDDYGAREEADHYFQKEGYYAAVDLYKKAYGQEKSADEKAALIYMVAESYRMLGDQVQAEVWYQRAIKARHDDVLAYYHLGKALQAQGRLEEAREEFNAFKEKGGSVSMADEAINSLDMASEMNENLSKYVVDPEVMLNTEFYDFSPVIANESGNKLLFSSSRLGSTGIEEFKKTGESYEDIFSTERDAKGKWSEPQRLPYAINTDNHEGGVELTSDFVRMYFTKCMKAENAGCKIYESTWASDKWSDAKEVKLASAEQKENTFGHPTLSADDKMMVFASDIPGGKGGKDLWYSLYNDASNSWGSPVNMASVNTSGDELFPHLRNNGSLYFSSNGREGMGGLDIFSADKTGDNEWGNVKNMGAPMNSISDDFGIVFEGDFERGYFTSNRSGGKGKDDIYIFNLPEVLFAFEGFVYDKDGQFPIEGAYVRVFGSDGSSFESLTDGNGAFTFSENGEDRFVKPDVNYSIEVGKEEYLVAKDNISTVGIQESTTFVKEFLIQSTKVDEISFPEVQYDLGKYTLRPESKDSLNFLYQTLVDNPTIIIELAAHTDSRGSNEANLTLSDNRAKSCVDYLISKGIAPQRMKAKGYGETKLRISDAKINALPSAEREAAHQKNRRTVFRVLGWDYVPN
;
A
#
# COMPACT_ATOMS: atom_id res chain seq x y z
N MET A 1 16.56 -10.30 20.78
CA MET A 1 16.90 -9.10 21.57
C MET A 1 15.69 -8.68 22.37
N GLN A 2 15.40 -9.38 23.45
CA GLN A 2 14.33 -9.04 24.39
C GLN A 2 15.02 -8.68 25.69
N GLY A 3 15.25 -7.42 25.90
CA GLY A 3 15.96 -6.90 27.04
C GLY A 3 15.06 -6.07 27.94
N LYS A 4 14.75 -6.62 29.10
CA LYS A 4 14.45 -5.90 30.34
C LYS A 4 13.17 -5.06 30.38
N ILE A 5 12.05 -5.70 30.64
CA ILE A 5 11.05 -5.17 31.57
C ILE A 5 11.20 -5.99 32.87
N PHE A 6 12.09 -5.58 33.74
CA PHE A 6 12.08 -5.99 35.15
C PHE A 6 12.77 -4.93 36.00
N SER A 7 11.98 -4.10 36.59
CA SER A 7 12.36 -3.35 37.79
C SER A 7 11.13 -3.29 38.66
N LEU A 8 10.94 -4.30 39.44
CA LEU A 8 10.45 -4.26 40.84
C LEU A 8 10.27 -5.68 41.37
N LEU A 9 11.32 -6.26 41.89
CA LEU A 9 11.18 -7.33 42.90
C LEU A 9 12.32 -7.21 43.89
N LEU A 10 11.92 -6.86 45.08
CA LEU A 10 12.56 -6.93 46.39
C LEU A 10 14.04 -7.35 46.46
N ALA A 11 14.86 -6.37 46.87
CA ALA A 11 16.15 -6.61 47.47
C ALA A 11 16.00 -7.37 48.81
N ILE A 12 16.41 -8.63 48.85
CA ILE A 12 16.81 -9.29 50.09
C ILE A 12 18.33 -9.35 50.03
N SER A 13 18.95 -8.42 50.76
CA SER A 13 20.38 -8.40 51.02
C SER A 13 20.76 -9.59 51.91
N MET A 14 21.52 -10.55 51.35
CA MET A 14 22.37 -11.43 52.16
C MET A 14 23.83 -11.09 51.87
N LEU A 15 24.49 -10.58 52.92
CA LEU A 15 25.94 -10.45 52.99
C LEU A 15 26.59 -11.83 52.88
N PHE A 16 27.40 -12.05 51.84
CA PHE A 16 28.37 -13.16 51.81
C PHE A 16 29.79 -12.60 51.66
N ALA A 17 30.65 -13.02 52.62
CA ALA A 17 32.06 -12.78 52.58
C ALA A 17 32.71 -13.66 51.50
N PRO A 18 33.84 -13.23 50.88
CA PRO A 18 34.46 -13.99 49.81
C PRO A 18 35.26 -15.17 50.41
N THR A 19 34.82 -16.39 50.18
CA THR A 19 35.63 -17.60 50.35
C THR A 19 36.12 -18.09 49.00
N LEU A 20 37.38 -18.39 48.94
CA LEU A 20 38.11 -19.00 47.82
C LEU A 20 37.35 -20.20 47.25
N VAL A 21 37.04 -20.14 45.93
CA VAL A 21 36.41 -21.23 45.19
C VAL A 21 37.41 -22.28 44.85
N SER A 22 37.31 -23.43 45.48
CA SER A 22 37.81 -24.68 44.92
C SER A 22 36.75 -25.25 43.95
N SER A 23 37.15 -25.77 42.82
CA SER A 23 36.29 -26.50 41.85
C SER A 23 35.68 -27.73 42.59
N GLN A 24 34.43 -27.60 42.96
CA GLN A 24 33.55 -28.71 43.29
C GLN A 24 32.38 -28.64 42.27
N ASP A 25 32.05 -29.78 41.68
CA ASP A 25 30.78 -29.99 40.98
C ASP A 25 29.68 -29.74 42.04
N ASP A 26 29.12 -28.54 42.04
CA ASP A 26 27.96 -28.19 42.88
C ASP A 26 26.77 -28.95 42.30
N ASP A 27 26.27 -29.92 43.06
CA ASP A 27 25.03 -30.66 42.80
C ASP A 27 23.85 -29.72 43.08
N TYR A 28 23.65 -28.75 42.19
CA TYR A 28 22.51 -27.84 42.19
C TYR A 28 21.23 -28.66 42.04
N GLY A 29 20.20 -28.41 42.85
CA GLY A 29 18.87 -28.97 42.62
C GLY A 29 18.34 -28.53 41.25
N ALA A 30 17.55 -29.37 40.58
CA ALA A 30 17.04 -29.08 39.23
C ALA A 30 16.38 -27.70 39.09
N ARG A 31 15.81 -27.16 40.19
CA ARG A 31 15.23 -25.80 40.21
C ARG A 31 16.30 -24.72 40.17
N GLU A 32 17.32 -24.83 41.02
CA GLU A 32 18.39 -23.82 41.07
C GLU A 32 19.18 -23.76 39.73
N GLU A 33 19.35 -24.92 39.11
CA GLU A 33 19.96 -25.02 37.78
C GLU A 33 19.03 -24.37 36.74
N ALA A 34 17.72 -24.61 36.78
CA ALA A 34 16.74 -23.96 35.90
C ALA A 34 16.72 -22.44 36.08
N ASP A 35 16.70 -21.94 37.32
CA ASP A 35 16.73 -20.52 37.66
C ASP A 35 18.03 -19.87 37.10
N HIS A 36 19.17 -20.57 37.21
CA HIS A 36 20.43 -20.11 36.65
C HIS A 36 20.35 -19.98 35.10
N TYR A 37 19.85 -21.02 34.41
CA TYR A 37 19.69 -20.92 32.95
C TYR A 37 18.69 -19.82 32.57
N PHE A 38 17.56 -19.70 33.27
CA PHE A 38 16.57 -18.66 33.01
C PHE A 38 17.16 -17.25 33.14
N GLN A 39 17.95 -17.01 34.21
CA GLN A 39 18.65 -15.73 34.41
C GLN A 39 19.72 -15.44 33.33
N LYS A 40 20.27 -16.49 32.73
CA LYS A 40 21.24 -16.40 31.63
C LYS A 40 20.59 -16.47 30.24
N GLU A 41 19.27 -16.27 30.19
CA GLU A 41 18.48 -16.32 28.95
C GLU A 41 18.50 -17.68 28.24
N GLY A 42 19.01 -18.74 28.91
CA GLY A 42 19.02 -20.11 28.42
C GLY A 42 17.65 -20.79 28.60
N TYR A 43 16.60 -20.19 28.07
CA TYR A 43 15.20 -20.60 28.30
C TYR A 43 14.91 -22.02 27.83
N TYR A 44 15.54 -22.46 26.75
CA TYR A 44 15.37 -23.83 26.24
C TYR A 44 15.79 -24.89 27.26
N ALA A 45 16.98 -24.73 27.85
CA ALA A 45 17.46 -25.62 28.92
C ALA A 45 16.60 -25.48 30.20
N ALA A 46 16.18 -24.26 30.54
CA ALA A 46 15.35 -23.97 31.68
C ALA A 46 14.00 -24.73 31.66
N VAL A 47 13.36 -24.86 30.48
CA VAL A 47 12.09 -25.61 30.31
C VAL A 47 12.18 -27.01 30.87
N ASP A 48 13.18 -27.78 30.42
CA ASP A 48 13.29 -29.19 30.83
C ASP A 48 13.69 -29.33 32.30
N LEU A 49 14.52 -28.44 32.79
CA LEU A 49 14.93 -28.39 34.21
C LEU A 49 13.77 -28.00 35.11
N TYR A 50 12.94 -27.01 34.78
CA TYR A 50 11.73 -26.68 35.54
C TYR A 50 10.72 -27.83 35.51
N LYS A 51 10.51 -28.52 34.40
CA LYS A 51 9.67 -29.72 34.32
C LYS A 51 10.20 -30.85 35.20
N LYS A 52 11.53 -31.05 35.27
CA LYS A 52 12.19 -32.02 36.13
C LYS A 52 11.98 -31.63 37.62
N ALA A 53 12.20 -30.36 37.97
CA ALA A 53 11.96 -29.84 39.30
C ALA A 53 10.49 -30.02 39.72
N TYR A 54 9.52 -29.72 38.84
CA TYR A 54 8.09 -29.96 39.07
C TYR A 54 7.78 -31.42 39.43
N GLY A 55 8.43 -32.38 38.75
CA GLY A 55 8.26 -33.80 39.06
C GLY A 55 8.78 -34.22 40.43
N GLN A 56 9.73 -33.51 40.98
CA GLN A 56 10.36 -33.76 42.28
C GLN A 56 9.70 -33.02 43.44
N GLU A 57 9.05 -31.88 43.16
CA GLU A 57 8.44 -31.00 44.18
C GLU A 57 7.20 -31.66 44.80
N LYS A 58 6.94 -31.39 46.10
CA LYS A 58 5.80 -31.90 46.86
C LYS A 58 4.80 -30.80 47.27
N SER A 59 5.29 -29.58 47.44
CA SER A 59 4.47 -28.42 47.77
C SER A 59 3.57 -28.03 46.59
N ALA A 60 2.29 -27.82 46.83
CA ALA A 60 1.37 -27.40 45.81
C ALA A 60 1.68 -25.99 45.28
N ASP A 61 2.07 -25.08 46.19
CA ASP A 61 2.38 -23.69 45.82
C ASP A 61 3.67 -23.60 45.00
N GLU A 62 4.72 -24.35 45.41
CA GLU A 62 5.97 -24.42 44.67
C GLU A 62 5.77 -25.09 43.28
N LYS A 63 4.91 -26.10 43.21
CA LYS A 63 4.51 -26.68 41.90
C LYS A 63 3.83 -25.66 41.01
N ALA A 64 2.94 -24.82 41.53
CA ALA A 64 2.30 -23.76 40.80
C ALA A 64 3.31 -22.73 40.25
N ALA A 65 4.29 -22.36 41.10
CA ALA A 65 5.38 -21.48 40.66
C ALA A 65 6.23 -22.09 39.56
N LEU A 66 6.60 -23.38 39.69
CA LEU A 66 7.37 -24.08 38.62
C LEU A 66 6.59 -24.18 37.28
N ILE A 67 5.27 -24.44 37.33
CA ILE A 67 4.43 -24.41 36.13
C ILE A 67 4.47 -23.03 35.49
N TYR A 68 4.38 -21.96 36.28
CA TYR A 68 4.47 -20.59 35.78
C TYR A 68 5.83 -20.31 35.14
N MET A 69 6.94 -20.75 35.77
CA MET A 69 8.28 -20.58 35.18
C MET A 69 8.48 -21.37 33.87
N VAL A 70 7.81 -22.52 33.69
CA VAL A 70 7.77 -23.21 32.40
C VAL A 70 7.02 -22.36 31.36
N ALA A 71 5.88 -21.74 31.75
CA ALA A 71 5.14 -20.85 30.84
C ALA A 71 5.97 -19.63 30.45
N GLU A 72 6.64 -18.98 31.41
CA GLU A 72 7.56 -17.87 31.18
C GLU A 72 8.70 -18.27 30.24
N SER A 73 9.29 -19.45 30.43
CA SER A 73 10.34 -19.94 29.53
C SER A 73 9.85 -20.11 28.11
N TYR A 74 8.65 -20.67 27.89
CA TYR A 74 8.07 -20.79 26.55
C TYR A 74 7.70 -19.42 25.95
N ARG A 75 7.18 -18.49 26.76
CA ARG A 75 6.92 -17.12 26.33
C ARG A 75 8.22 -16.44 25.84
N MET A 76 9.29 -16.58 26.58
CA MET A 76 10.60 -16.03 26.24
C MET A 76 11.21 -16.70 25.00
N LEU A 77 10.86 -17.96 24.71
CA LEU A 77 11.22 -18.67 23.48
C LEU A 77 10.34 -18.29 22.28
N GLY A 78 9.30 -17.47 22.48
CA GLY A 78 8.34 -17.14 21.41
C GLY A 78 7.33 -18.26 21.08
N ASP A 79 7.35 -19.39 21.80
CA ASP A 79 6.38 -20.49 21.60
C ASP A 79 5.05 -20.17 22.29
N GLN A 80 4.23 -19.38 21.63
CA GLN A 80 2.96 -18.90 22.15
C GLN A 80 1.96 -20.04 22.44
N VAL A 81 2.03 -21.12 21.68
CA VAL A 81 1.15 -22.29 21.85
C VAL A 81 1.48 -23.02 23.14
N GLN A 82 2.76 -23.27 23.41
CA GLN A 82 3.16 -23.88 24.67
C GLN A 82 2.97 -22.92 25.85
N ALA A 83 3.29 -21.64 25.67
CA ALA A 83 3.07 -20.61 26.67
C ALA A 83 1.60 -20.60 27.14
N GLU A 84 0.63 -20.59 26.20
CA GLU A 84 -0.80 -20.71 26.50
C GLU A 84 -1.11 -21.93 27.40
N VAL A 85 -0.68 -23.11 26.96
CA VAL A 85 -0.96 -24.38 27.69
C VAL A 85 -0.43 -24.31 29.11
N TRP A 86 0.76 -23.75 29.33
CA TRP A 86 1.38 -23.70 30.65
C TRP A 86 0.84 -22.56 31.51
N TYR A 87 0.44 -21.39 30.97
CA TYR A 87 -0.26 -20.37 31.72
C TYR A 87 -1.64 -20.84 32.18
N GLN A 88 -2.41 -21.51 31.33
CA GLN A 88 -3.69 -22.14 31.77
C GLN A 88 -3.49 -23.13 32.89
N ARG A 89 -2.41 -23.92 32.90
CA ARG A 89 -2.06 -24.82 34.00
C ARG A 89 -1.67 -24.07 35.25
N ALA A 90 -0.91 -22.96 35.16
CA ALA A 90 -0.53 -22.13 36.30
C ALA A 90 -1.77 -21.50 36.96
N ILE A 91 -2.67 -20.94 36.16
CA ILE A 91 -3.95 -20.39 36.66
C ILE A 91 -4.79 -21.47 37.35
N LYS A 92 -4.90 -22.65 36.74
CA LYS A 92 -5.61 -23.79 37.34
C LYS A 92 -4.97 -24.28 38.65
N ALA A 93 -3.64 -24.21 38.75
CA ALA A 93 -2.89 -24.53 39.95
C ALA A 93 -2.96 -23.41 41.01
N ARG A 94 -3.68 -22.31 40.75
CA ARG A 94 -3.84 -21.13 41.61
C ARG A 94 -2.51 -20.44 41.92
N HIS A 95 -1.68 -20.28 40.90
CA HIS A 95 -0.50 -19.43 41.02
C HIS A 95 -0.91 -17.99 41.35
N ASP A 96 -0.19 -17.37 42.32
CA ASP A 96 -0.59 -16.07 42.89
C ASP A 96 -0.32 -14.88 41.96
N ASP A 97 0.57 -15.02 40.96
CA ASP A 97 0.89 -13.93 40.04
C ASP A 97 -0.23 -13.70 39.04
N VAL A 98 -0.88 -12.55 39.15
CA VAL A 98 -1.95 -12.14 38.22
C VAL A 98 -1.46 -11.91 36.82
N LEU A 99 -0.15 -11.69 36.57
CA LEU A 99 0.45 -11.56 35.25
C LEU A 99 0.24 -12.82 34.38
N ALA A 100 -0.04 -13.99 35.01
CA ALA A 100 -0.38 -15.19 34.26
C ALA A 100 -1.58 -14.99 33.35
N TYR A 101 -2.60 -14.22 33.75
CA TYR A 101 -3.75 -13.87 32.89
C TYR A 101 -3.36 -12.92 31.77
N TYR A 102 -2.55 -11.90 32.05
CA TYR A 102 -2.07 -10.97 31.03
C TYR A 102 -1.25 -11.67 29.96
N HIS A 103 -0.30 -12.50 30.36
CA HIS A 103 0.55 -13.23 29.40
C HIS A 103 -0.22 -14.34 28.66
N LEU A 104 -1.24 -14.95 29.28
CA LEU A 104 -2.18 -15.82 28.56
C LEU A 104 -2.94 -15.04 27.51
N GLY A 105 -3.46 -13.86 27.84
CA GLY A 105 -4.11 -12.97 26.87
C GLY A 105 -3.19 -12.60 25.69
N LYS A 106 -1.92 -12.29 25.98
CA LYS A 106 -0.92 -12.03 24.92
C LYS A 106 -0.63 -13.26 24.04
N ALA A 107 -0.54 -14.44 24.64
CA ALA A 107 -0.34 -15.69 23.87
C ALA A 107 -1.56 -16.01 22.98
N LEU A 108 -2.77 -15.74 23.45
CA LEU A 108 -4.00 -15.89 22.68
C LEU A 108 -4.10 -14.84 21.55
N GLN A 109 -3.75 -13.58 21.83
CA GLN A 109 -3.68 -12.50 20.84
C GLN A 109 -2.75 -12.90 19.70
N ALA A 110 -1.53 -13.36 19.99
CA ALA A 110 -0.55 -13.79 18.97
C ALA A 110 -1.05 -14.98 18.11
N GLN A 111 -2.03 -15.74 18.59
CA GLN A 111 -2.69 -16.83 17.86
C GLN A 111 -3.97 -16.38 17.12
N GLY A 112 -4.32 -15.09 17.12
CA GLY A 112 -5.53 -14.57 16.48
C GLY A 112 -6.83 -14.80 17.24
N ARG A 113 -6.77 -15.30 18.46
CA ARG A 113 -7.94 -15.59 19.31
C ARG A 113 -8.33 -14.37 20.12
N LEU A 114 -8.74 -13.30 19.42
CA LEU A 114 -8.88 -11.95 19.98
C LEU A 114 -9.94 -11.87 21.09
N GLU A 115 -11.07 -12.56 20.95
CA GLU A 115 -12.12 -12.55 21.98
C GLU A 115 -11.67 -13.26 23.26
N GLU A 116 -11.01 -14.40 23.13
CA GLU A 116 -10.46 -15.12 24.29
C GLU A 116 -9.33 -14.31 24.97
N ALA A 117 -8.48 -13.64 24.16
CA ALA A 117 -7.48 -12.72 24.69
C ALA A 117 -8.14 -11.58 25.51
N ARG A 118 -9.23 -11.02 25.03
CA ARG A 118 -10.02 -9.98 25.71
C ARG A 118 -10.57 -10.48 27.06
N GLU A 119 -11.07 -11.70 27.10
CA GLU A 119 -11.55 -12.31 28.37
C GLU A 119 -10.42 -12.39 29.41
N GLU A 120 -9.22 -12.80 28.99
CA GLU A 120 -8.07 -12.92 29.90
C GLU A 120 -7.52 -11.55 30.34
N PHE A 121 -7.50 -10.52 29.48
CA PHE A 121 -7.14 -9.16 29.90
C PHE A 121 -8.15 -8.56 30.89
N ASN A 122 -9.44 -8.83 30.73
CA ASN A 122 -10.45 -8.45 31.70
C ASN A 122 -10.27 -9.22 33.01
N ALA A 123 -9.98 -10.53 32.97
CA ALA A 123 -9.70 -11.33 34.16
C ALA A 123 -8.45 -10.80 34.88
N PHE A 124 -7.39 -10.43 34.19
CA PHE A 124 -6.21 -9.76 34.75
C PHE A 124 -6.61 -8.50 35.54
N LYS A 125 -7.43 -7.64 34.97
CA LYS A 125 -7.94 -6.41 35.59
C LYS A 125 -8.78 -6.72 36.85
N GLU A 126 -9.70 -7.67 36.75
CA GLU A 126 -10.57 -8.09 37.86
C GLU A 126 -9.79 -8.72 39.04
N LYS A 127 -8.69 -9.40 38.75
CA LYS A 127 -7.80 -10.00 39.76
C LYS A 127 -6.83 -9.02 40.43
N GLY A 128 -6.90 -7.73 40.05
CA GLY A 128 -6.08 -6.68 40.65
C GLY A 128 -4.82 -6.33 39.88
N GLY A 129 -4.73 -6.76 38.62
CA GLY A 129 -3.68 -6.34 37.69
C GLY A 129 -3.80 -4.87 37.29
N SER A 130 -2.81 -4.37 36.60
CA SER A 130 -2.76 -2.98 36.11
C SER A 130 -3.90 -2.70 35.13
N VAL A 131 -4.76 -1.75 35.47
CA VAL A 131 -5.88 -1.31 34.61
C VAL A 131 -5.35 -0.72 33.29
N SER A 132 -4.28 0.09 33.33
CA SER A 132 -3.68 0.69 32.14
C SER A 132 -3.16 -0.38 31.19
N MET A 133 -2.39 -1.36 31.69
CA MET A 133 -1.89 -2.46 30.86
C MET A 133 -3.01 -3.27 30.22
N ALA A 134 -4.08 -3.54 30.94
CA ALA A 134 -5.24 -4.26 30.41
C ALA A 134 -5.97 -3.45 29.34
N ASP A 135 -6.21 -2.16 29.61
CA ASP A 135 -6.92 -1.28 28.67
C ASP A 135 -6.09 -1.05 27.37
N GLU A 136 -4.78 -0.88 27.48
CA GLU A 136 -3.87 -0.81 26.33
C GLU A 136 -3.91 -2.09 25.49
N ALA A 137 -3.87 -3.26 26.14
CA ALA A 137 -3.95 -4.54 25.44
C ALA A 137 -5.32 -4.74 24.76
N ILE A 138 -6.43 -4.35 25.41
CA ILE A 138 -7.77 -4.42 24.82
C ILE A 138 -7.90 -3.46 23.65
N ASN A 139 -7.39 -2.23 23.74
CA ASN A 139 -7.37 -1.27 22.62
C ASN A 139 -6.59 -1.83 21.43
N SER A 140 -5.49 -2.53 21.66
CA SER A 140 -4.74 -3.20 20.59
C SER A 140 -5.58 -4.27 19.86
N LEU A 141 -6.45 -5.02 20.59
CA LEU A 141 -7.38 -5.97 19.95
C LEU A 141 -8.44 -5.26 19.10
N ASP A 142 -8.97 -4.13 19.59
CA ASP A 142 -9.95 -3.33 18.84
C ASP A 142 -9.33 -2.77 17.56
N MET A 143 -8.12 -2.23 17.65
CA MET A 143 -7.37 -1.76 16.48
C MET A 143 -7.06 -2.88 15.49
N ALA A 144 -6.63 -4.05 15.97
CA ALA A 144 -6.38 -5.19 15.10
C ALA A 144 -7.65 -5.60 14.32
N SER A 145 -8.81 -5.57 14.98
CA SER A 145 -10.10 -5.85 14.33
C SER A 145 -10.44 -4.79 13.29
N GLU A 146 -10.33 -3.49 13.61
CA GLU A 146 -10.61 -2.38 12.71
C GLU A 146 -9.68 -2.37 11.49
N MET A 147 -8.38 -2.58 11.69
CA MET A 147 -7.40 -2.62 10.61
C MET A 147 -7.58 -3.84 9.70
N ASN A 148 -8.02 -4.99 10.24
CA ASN A 148 -8.37 -6.16 9.44
C ASN A 148 -9.65 -5.98 8.62
N GLU A 149 -10.59 -5.14 9.05
CA GLU A 149 -11.74 -4.75 8.26
C GLU A 149 -11.40 -3.73 7.17
N ASN A 150 -10.37 -2.91 7.38
CA ASN A 150 -9.92 -1.83 6.49
C ASN A 150 -8.51 -2.12 5.96
N LEU A 151 -8.35 -3.20 5.21
CA LEU A 151 -7.07 -3.60 4.64
C LEU A 151 -6.48 -2.50 3.75
N SER A 152 -5.19 -2.27 3.88
CA SER A 152 -4.42 -1.52 2.89
C SER A 152 -4.35 -2.31 1.58
N LYS A 153 -3.93 -1.67 0.49
CA LYS A 153 -3.86 -2.32 -0.83
C LYS A 153 -2.59 -3.15 -1.04
N TYR A 154 -1.71 -3.16 -0.08
CA TYR A 154 -0.52 -4.01 -0.15
C TYR A 154 -0.90 -5.49 -0.20
N VAL A 155 -0.19 -6.23 -1.02
CA VAL A 155 -0.22 -7.70 -1.05
C VAL A 155 1.02 -8.19 -0.32
N VAL A 156 0.85 -9.12 0.60
CA VAL A 156 1.91 -9.63 1.49
C VAL A 156 1.91 -11.15 1.44
N ASP A 157 3.05 -11.73 1.08
CA ASP A 157 3.26 -13.17 1.01
C ASP A 157 4.57 -13.59 1.71
N PRO A 158 4.66 -14.77 2.34
CA PRO A 158 5.91 -15.27 2.91
C PRO A 158 6.92 -15.59 1.79
N GLU A 159 8.20 -15.19 1.97
CA GLU A 159 9.26 -15.58 1.04
C GLU A 159 9.74 -17.01 1.36
N VAL A 160 8.98 -17.98 0.89
CA VAL A 160 9.09 -19.39 1.26
C VAL A 160 10.49 -19.99 1.00
N MET A 161 11.21 -19.48 -0.02
CA MET A 161 12.52 -20.01 -0.39
C MET A 161 13.64 -19.55 0.55
N LEU A 162 13.45 -18.44 1.23
CA LEU A 162 14.43 -17.88 2.16
C LEU A 162 14.22 -18.35 3.59
N ASN A 163 12.98 -18.63 3.98
CA ASN A 163 12.61 -18.93 5.35
C ASN A 163 12.90 -20.38 5.75
N THR A 164 13.29 -20.59 7.02
CA THR A 164 13.57 -21.87 7.65
C THR A 164 12.72 -22.05 8.91
N GLU A 165 12.94 -23.08 9.71
CA GLU A 165 12.30 -23.29 11.02
C GLU A 165 12.92 -22.41 12.14
N PHE A 166 13.96 -21.64 11.82
CA PHE A 166 14.71 -20.78 12.73
C PHE A 166 14.28 -19.30 12.55
N TYR A 167 15.13 -18.38 13.02
CA TYR A 167 14.99 -16.95 12.76
C TYR A 167 15.58 -16.60 11.40
N ASP A 168 14.81 -15.95 10.56
CA ASP A 168 15.22 -15.40 9.26
C ASP A 168 14.65 -13.98 9.15
N PHE A 169 15.50 -12.95 9.31
CA PHE A 169 15.00 -11.60 9.54
C PHE A 169 15.92 -10.50 9.01
N SER A 170 15.42 -9.25 9.03
CA SER A 170 16.15 -8.03 8.67
C SER A 170 16.81 -8.14 7.29
N PRO A 171 16.03 -8.38 6.22
CA PRO A 171 16.54 -8.39 4.85
C PRO A 171 17.02 -7.01 4.43
N VAL A 172 18.05 -6.96 3.57
CA VAL A 172 18.51 -5.74 2.90
C VAL A 172 18.89 -6.05 1.46
N ILE A 173 18.60 -5.12 0.56
CA ILE A 173 18.94 -5.23 -0.86
C ILE A 173 20.43 -4.89 -1.03
N ALA A 174 21.17 -5.78 -1.68
CA ALA A 174 22.62 -5.75 -1.69
C ALA A 174 23.24 -5.46 -3.07
N ASN A 175 22.44 -4.99 -4.02
CA ASN A 175 22.93 -4.48 -5.30
C ASN A 175 21.85 -3.62 -6.00
N GLU A 176 22.28 -2.85 -6.99
CA GLU A 176 21.44 -1.92 -7.77
C GLU A 176 20.28 -2.62 -8.53
N SER A 177 20.49 -3.86 -8.98
CA SER A 177 19.46 -4.62 -9.71
C SER A 177 18.38 -5.23 -8.82
N GLY A 178 18.49 -5.13 -7.49
CA GLY A 178 17.53 -5.70 -6.53
C GLY A 178 17.48 -7.24 -6.51
N ASN A 179 18.43 -7.92 -7.17
CA ASN A 179 18.43 -9.38 -7.26
C ASN A 179 19.34 -10.06 -6.23
N LYS A 180 19.96 -9.30 -5.32
CA LYS A 180 20.78 -9.81 -4.23
C LYS A 180 20.26 -9.32 -2.90
N LEU A 181 20.12 -10.26 -1.95
CA LEU A 181 19.74 -9.95 -0.57
C LEU A 181 20.84 -10.39 0.39
N LEU A 182 21.00 -9.59 1.46
CA LEU A 182 21.61 -10.02 2.71
C LEU A 182 20.49 -10.08 3.76
N PHE A 183 20.59 -10.99 4.70
CA PHE A 183 19.65 -11.10 5.82
C PHE A 183 20.30 -11.83 7.00
N SER A 184 19.73 -11.66 8.18
CA SER A 184 20.18 -12.32 9.39
C SER A 184 19.45 -13.65 9.58
N SER A 185 20.17 -14.69 10.00
CA SER A 185 19.56 -15.99 10.22
C SER A 185 20.32 -16.82 11.26
N SER A 186 19.58 -17.56 12.09
CA SER A 186 20.11 -18.56 13.03
C SER A 186 20.00 -19.99 12.49
N ARG A 187 19.84 -20.15 11.16
CA ARG A 187 19.68 -21.45 10.49
C ARG A 187 20.85 -22.40 10.71
N LEU A 188 20.64 -23.67 10.43
CA LEU A 188 21.72 -24.66 10.45
C LEU A 188 22.91 -24.22 9.61
N GLY A 189 24.09 -24.23 10.21
CA GLY A 189 25.34 -23.75 9.59
C GLY A 189 25.77 -22.38 10.06
N SER A 190 24.96 -21.68 10.87
CA SER A 190 25.36 -20.50 11.61
C SER A 190 26.45 -20.84 12.66
N THR A 191 27.14 -19.82 13.18
CA THR A 191 28.10 -19.96 14.26
C THR A 191 27.45 -20.31 15.59
N GLY A 192 28.19 -20.65 16.64
CA GLY A 192 27.63 -20.84 18.00
C GLY A 192 27.05 -22.21 18.30
N ILE A 193 27.55 -23.30 17.68
CA ILE A 193 27.07 -24.69 17.89
C ILE A 193 27.02 -25.09 19.37
N GLU A 194 27.92 -24.60 20.20
CA GLU A 194 27.92 -24.90 21.64
C GLU A 194 26.79 -24.18 22.36
N GLU A 195 26.38 -23.00 21.91
CA GLU A 195 25.26 -22.27 22.45
C GLU A 195 23.93 -22.92 22.05
N PHE A 196 23.82 -23.44 20.83
CA PHE A 196 22.68 -24.21 20.37
C PHE A 196 22.27 -25.34 21.33
N LYS A 197 23.24 -26.03 21.92
CA LYS A 197 22.98 -27.10 22.90
C LYS A 197 22.34 -26.59 24.21
N LYS A 198 22.53 -25.32 24.54
CA LYS A 198 22.03 -24.69 25.78
C LYS A 198 20.73 -23.93 25.55
N THR A 199 20.65 -23.19 24.45
CA THR A 199 19.54 -22.27 24.14
C THR A 199 18.53 -22.87 23.17
N GLY A 200 18.90 -23.93 22.44
CA GLY A 200 18.12 -24.46 21.32
C GLY A 200 18.30 -23.66 20.01
N GLU A 201 19.17 -22.65 20.02
CA GLU A 201 19.40 -21.74 18.88
C GLU A 201 20.88 -21.46 18.68
N SER A 202 21.27 -21.35 17.40
CA SER A 202 22.56 -20.84 16.99
C SER A 202 22.61 -19.31 17.11
N TYR A 203 23.78 -18.72 17.01
CA TYR A 203 23.88 -17.28 16.80
C TYR A 203 23.28 -16.88 15.46
N GLU A 204 22.77 -15.66 15.37
CA GLU A 204 22.39 -15.08 14.09
C GLU A 204 23.67 -14.68 13.34
N ASP A 205 23.77 -15.18 12.11
CA ASP A 205 24.79 -14.82 11.14
C ASP A 205 24.15 -14.09 9.95
N ILE A 206 24.95 -13.33 9.22
CA ILE A 206 24.53 -12.68 7.98
C ILE A 206 24.72 -13.64 6.81
N PHE A 207 23.65 -13.89 6.06
CA PHE A 207 23.62 -14.71 4.86
C PHE A 207 23.40 -13.87 3.61
N SER A 208 23.87 -14.36 2.48
CA SER A 208 23.68 -13.77 1.16
C SER A 208 22.98 -14.74 0.22
N THR A 209 22.06 -14.26 -0.58
CA THR A 209 21.41 -15.00 -1.67
C THR A 209 21.25 -14.12 -2.90
N GLU A 210 21.15 -14.74 -4.08
CA GLU A 210 20.93 -14.05 -5.35
C GLU A 210 19.76 -14.68 -6.09
N ARG A 211 18.96 -13.85 -6.74
CA ARG A 211 17.80 -14.23 -7.54
C ARG A 211 18.19 -14.34 -9.01
N ASP A 212 17.89 -15.46 -9.63
CA ASP A 212 18.14 -15.67 -11.06
C ASP A 212 17.16 -14.87 -11.95
N ALA A 213 17.38 -14.90 -13.27
CA ALA A 213 16.52 -14.21 -14.24
C ALA A 213 15.07 -14.72 -14.26
N LYS A 214 14.75 -15.83 -13.60
CA LYS A 214 13.39 -16.37 -13.44
C LYS A 214 12.75 -15.99 -12.10
N GLY A 215 13.47 -15.19 -11.30
CA GLY A 215 13.00 -14.76 -9.98
C GLY A 215 13.25 -15.76 -8.85
N LYS A 216 13.99 -16.85 -9.09
CA LYS A 216 14.25 -17.89 -8.08
C LYS A 216 15.50 -17.56 -7.30
N TRP A 217 15.39 -17.54 -5.97
CA TRP A 217 16.53 -17.39 -5.05
C TRP A 217 17.44 -18.61 -5.04
N SER A 218 18.74 -18.36 -4.96
CA SER A 218 19.76 -19.38 -4.70
C SER A 218 19.70 -19.83 -3.24
N GLU A 219 20.32 -20.97 -2.93
CA GLU A 219 20.53 -21.38 -1.53
C GLU A 219 21.37 -20.33 -0.81
N PRO A 220 20.90 -19.77 0.32
CA PRO A 220 21.61 -18.74 1.06
C PRO A 220 22.99 -19.21 1.53
N GLN A 221 24.00 -18.38 1.35
CA GLN A 221 25.36 -18.63 1.74
C GLN A 221 25.77 -17.72 2.88
N ARG A 222 26.32 -18.28 3.95
CA ARG A 222 26.83 -17.53 5.08
C ARG A 222 28.00 -16.64 4.66
N LEU A 223 28.04 -15.39 5.08
CA LEU A 223 29.20 -14.51 4.88
C LEU A 223 30.44 -15.02 5.64
N PRO A 224 31.66 -14.67 5.19
CA PRO A 224 32.90 -15.19 5.77
C PRO A 224 33.11 -14.69 7.21
N TYR A 225 34.08 -15.30 7.91
CA TYR A 225 34.42 -15.00 9.29
C TYR A 225 34.91 -13.55 9.53
N ALA A 226 35.29 -12.85 8.50
CA ALA A 226 35.57 -11.42 8.57
C ALA A 226 34.35 -10.60 9.01
N ILE A 227 33.13 -11.12 8.79
CA ILE A 227 31.86 -10.55 9.16
C ILE A 227 31.23 -11.35 10.30
N ASN A 228 30.89 -12.63 10.06
CA ASN A 228 30.26 -13.53 11.01
C ASN A 228 31.31 -14.14 11.95
N THR A 229 31.07 -14.04 13.23
CA THR A 229 32.03 -14.53 14.26
C THR A 229 31.27 -15.40 15.28
N ASP A 230 31.93 -15.78 16.39
CA ASP A 230 31.24 -16.47 17.49
C ASP A 230 30.41 -15.50 18.35
N ASN A 231 29.71 -14.58 17.72
CA ASN A 231 28.78 -13.62 18.33
C ASN A 231 27.52 -13.55 17.48
N HIS A 232 26.58 -12.66 17.83
CA HIS A 232 25.41 -12.39 17.02
C HIS A 232 25.67 -11.25 16.05
N GLU A 233 25.55 -11.48 14.75
CA GLU A 233 25.67 -10.48 13.72
C GLU A 233 24.36 -10.36 12.93
N GLY A 234 23.85 -9.11 12.74
CA GLY A 234 22.59 -8.86 12.01
C GLY A 234 22.26 -7.39 11.84
N GLY A 235 21.06 -7.09 11.33
CA GLY A 235 20.62 -5.73 11.09
C GLY A 235 21.61 -4.97 10.20
N VAL A 236 21.69 -5.39 8.94
CA VAL A 236 22.66 -4.91 7.93
C VAL A 236 22.14 -3.67 7.21
N GLU A 237 23.04 -2.77 6.83
CA GLU A 237 22.83 -1.68 5.89
C GLU A 237 24.05 -1.52 4.97
N LEU A 238 23.83 -1.13 3.73
CA LEU A 238 24.88 -0.90 2.74
C LEU A 238 24.90 0.57 2.30
N THR A 239 26.11 1.09 1.98
CA THR A 239 26.22 2.37 1.29
C THR A 239 25.56 2.31 -0.08
N SER A 240 25.19 3.46 -0.62
CA SER A 240 24.52 3.62 -1.92
C SER A 240 25.32 3.00 -3.09
N ASP A 241 26.62 2.87 -2.97
CA ASP A 241 27.52 2.22 -3.92
C ASP A 241 27.76 0.71 -3.64
N PHE A 242 27.10 0.15 -2.58
CA PHE A 242 27.24 -1.24 -2.13
C PHE A 242 28.66 -1.67 -1.76
N VAL A 243 29.57 -0.75 -1.51
CA VAL A 243 30.97 -1.02 -1.22
C VAL A 243 31.24 -1.12 0.27
N ARG A 244 30.48 -0.41 1.11
CA ARG A 244 30.62 -0.44 2.56
C ARG A 244 29.36 -1.01 3.19
N MET A 245 29.54 -1.87 4.18
CA MET A 245 28.48 -2.48 4.97
C MET A 245 28.58 -2.03 6.41
N TYR A 246 27.46 -1.65 7.00
CA TYR A 246 27.26 -1.43 8.42
C TYR A 246 26.33 -2.52 8.96
N PHE A 247 26.62 -3.02 10.14
CA PHE A 247 25.80 -4.07 10.75
C PHE A 247 25.89 -4.05 12.27
N THR A 248 24.89 -4.61 12.92
CA THR A 248 24.85 -4.79 14.36
C THR A 248 25.62 -6.04 14.76
N LYS A 249 26.49 -5.93 15.76
CA LYS A 249 27.16 -7.04 16.41
C LYS A 249 26.94 -7.01 17.90
N CYS A 250 26.38 -8.08 18.46
CA CYS A 250 26.13 -8.23 19.89
C CYS A 250 27.11 -9.25 20.48
N MET A 251 27.95 -8.77 21.40
CA MET A 251 29.01 -9.58 21.97
C MET A 251 28.43 -10.59 22.98
N LYS A 252 28.99 -11.79 23.01
CA LYS A 252 28.69 -12.87 23.95
C LYS A 252 28.91 -12.52 25.42
N ALA A 253 29.78 -11.53 25.70
CA ALA A 253 30.15 -11.17 27.07
C ALA A 253 28.96 -10.50 27.80
N GLU A 254 28.73 -10.88 29.06
CA GLU A 254 27.74 -10.29 29.93
C GLU A 254 27.89 -8.76 29.99
N ASN A 255 26.80 -8.03 29.80
CA ASN A 255 26.72 -6.56 29.85
C ASN A 255 27.54 -5.82 28.77
N ALA A 256 27.86 -6.46 27.65
CA ALA A 256 28.67 -5.82 26.61
C ALA A 256 27.87 -4.98 25.59
N GLY A 257 26.55 -4.95 25.64
CA GLY A 257 25.70 -4.23 24.67
C GLY A 257 26.03 -4.54 23.19
N CYS A 258 25.12 -4.29 22.29
CA CYS A 258 25.40 -4.41 20.85
C CYS A 258 26.10 -3.15 20.34
N LYS A 259 26.91 -3.29 19.29
CA LYS A 259 27.60 -2.18 18.62
C LYS A 259 27.41 -2.25 17.12
N ILE A 260 27.52 -1.11 16.44
CA ILE A 260 27.55 -1.04 14.99
C ILE A 260 28.99 -1.26 14.53
N TYR A 261 29.16 -2.15 13.55
CA TYR A 261 30.44 -2.43 12.90
C TYR A 261 30.36 -2.05 11.43
N GLU A 262 31.52 -1.74 10.84
CA GLU A 262 31.67 -1.48 9.41
C GLU A 262 32.64 -2.46 8.78
N SER A 263 32.40 -2.82 7.52
CA SER A 263 33.31 -3.56 6.66
C SER A 263 33.26 -3.00 5.24
N THR A 264 34.36 -3.13 4.51
CA THR A 264 34.48 -2.62 3.14
C THR A 264 34.74 -3.77 2.17
N TRP A 265 34.02 -3.80 1.06
CA TRP A 265 34.24 -4.73 -0.05
C TRP A 265 35.40 -4.25 -0.92
N ALA A 266 36.43 -5.05 -1.03
CA ALA A 266 37.58 -4.77 -1.89
C ALA A 266 38.25 -6.07 -2.33
N SER A 267 38.70 -6.15 -3.56
CA SER A 267 39.39 -7.35 -4.11
C SER A 267 38.58 -8.64 -3.90
N ASP A 268 37.27 -8.57 -4.21
CA ASP A 268 36.31 -9.67 -4.12
C ASP A 268 36.15 -10.29 -2.72
N LYS A 269 36.35 -9.49 -1.69
CA LYS A 269 36.10 -9.89 -0.29
C LYS A 269 35.77 -8.75 0.63
N TRP A 270 35.08 -9.05 1.71
CA TRP A 270 34.87 -8.15 2.83
C TRP A 270 36.15 -8.05 3.69
N SER A 271 36.48 -6.84 4.13
CA SER A 271 37.53 -6.61 5.11
C SER A 271 37.11 -7.11 6.49
N ASP A 272 38.06 -7.30 7.40
CA ASP A 272 37.75 -7.53 8.81
C ASP A 272 36.91 -6.36 9.36
N ALA A 273 35.83 -6.69 10.05
CA ALA A 273 34.88 -5.71 10.58
C ALA A 273 35.49 -4.88 11.71
N LYS A 274 35.20 -3.59 11.72
CA LYS A 274 35.68 -2.63 12.73
C LYS A 274 34.46 -1.95 13.40
N GLU A 275 34.57 -1.75 14.72
CA GLU A 275 33.54 -1.02 15.46
C GLU A 275 33.47 0.44 15.01
N VAL A 276 32.28 0.91 14.67
CA VAL A 276 31.99 2.31 14.35
C VAL A 276 32.06 3.14 15.64
N LYS A 277 32.89 4.16 15.65
CA LYS A 277 33.01 5.08 16.78
C LYS A 277 32.12 6.30 16.53
N LEU A 278 31.12 6.46 17.40
CA LEU A 278 30.27 7.64 17.45
C LEU A 278 30.85 8.64 18.46
N ALA A 279 31.01 9.91 18.09
CA ALA A 279 31.54 10.90 18.99
C ALA A 279 30.66 11.03 20.24
N SER A 280 31.25 11.17 21.43
CA SER A 280 30.59 11.34 22.73
C SER A 280 29.74 10.15 23.22
N ALA A 281 29.78 8.99 22.56
CA ALA A 281 28.95 7.83 22.89
C ALA A 281 29.75 6.68 23.56
N GLU A 282 30.70 6.98 24.43
CA GLU A 282 31.49 5.97 25.14
C GLU A 282 30.76 5.40 26.38
N GLN A 283 29.77 4.58 26.17
CA GLN A 283 29.24 3.73 27.25
C GLN A 283 29.27 2.27 26.80
N LYS A 284 30.10 1.46 27.41
CA LYS A 284 30.33 0.05 27.03
C LYS A 284 29.07 -0.81 27.13
N GLU A 285 28.14 -0.44 28.00
CA GLU A 285 26.93 -1.20 28.33
C GLU A 285 25.74 -0.88 27.40
N ASN A 286 25.75 0.27 26.71
CA ASN A 286 24.65 0.64 25.83
C ASN A 286 24.65 -0.13 24.51
N THR A 287 23.45 -0.34 23.99
CA THR A 287 23.19 -0.96 22.69
C THR A 287 23.13 0.08 21.59
N PHE A 288 23.79 -0.19 20.48
CA PHE A 288 23.70 0.51 19.22
C PHE A 288 23.43 -0.53 18.13
N GLY A 289 22.35 -0.40 17.40
CA GLY A 289 22.01 -1.43 16.41
C GLY A 289 21.03 -0.95 15.35
N HIS A 290 20.74 -1.82 14.41
CA HIS A 290 19.83 -1.62 13.28
C HIS A 290 20.13 -0.32 12.52
N PRO A 291 21.38 -0.14 12.00
CA PRO A 291 21.73 1.05 11.25
C PRO A 291 20.96 1.12 9.93
N THR A 292 20.63 2.34 9.48
CA THR A 292 20.24 2.66 8.11
C THR A 292 20.91 3.97 7.69
N LEU A 293 21.10 4.18 6.39
CA LEU A 293 21.77 5.34 5.85
C LEU A 293 20.85 6.22 5.02
N SER A 294 21.12 7.52 4.99
CA SER A 294 20.52 8.41 3.99
C SER A 294 21.08 8.11 2.58
N ALA A 295 20.34 8.49 1.54
CA ALA A 295 20.70 8.25 0.14
C ALA A 295 22.09 8.83 -0.26
N ASP A 296 22.60 9.83 0.47
CA ASP A 296 23.91 10.43 0.28
C ASP A 296 25.00 9.83 1.18
N ASP A 297 24.69 8.78 1.96
CA ASP A 297 25.55 8.11 2.94
C ASP A 297 26.10 9.05 4.05
N LYS A 298 25.48 10.22 4.27
CA LYS A 298 25.97 11.23 5.23
C LYS A 298 25.23 11.25 6.55
N MET A 299 24.11 10.57 6.66
CA MET A 299 23.37 10.38 7.90
C MET A 299 23.21 8.89 8.16
N MET A 300 23.47 8.46 9.39
CA MET A 300 23.14 7.14 9.90
C MET A 300 22.04 7.29 10.93
N VAL A 301 20.92 6.59 10.76
CA VAL A 301 19.90 6.42 11.79
C VAL A 301 20.03 5.04 12.40
N PHE A 302 19.87 4.91 13.69
CA PHE A 302 20.06 3.65 14.42
C PHE A 302 19.23 3.63 15.70
N ALA A 303 19.00 2.45 16.25
CA ALA A 303 18.34 2.25 17.55
C ALA A 303 19.38 2.18 18.67
N SER A 304 19.09 2.84 19.82
CA SER A 304 19.97 2.83 20.99
C SER A 304 19.23 3.12 22.29
N ASP A 305 19.73 2.57 23.38
CA ASP A 305 19.31 2.80 24.76
C ASP A 305 20.21 3.82 25.51
N ILE A 306 20.93 4.66 24.78
CA ILE A 306 21.77 5.71 25.41
C ILE A 306 20.90 6.71 26.17
N PRO A 307 21.42 7.27 27.30
CA PRO A 307 20.69 8.24 28.09
C PRO A 307 20.24 9.47 27.32
N GLY A 308 19.02 9.93 27.57
CA GLY A 308 18.41 11.08 26.91
C GLY A 308 17.33 10.71 25.89
N GLY A 309 17.00 9.43 25.79
CA GLY A 309 15.85 8.91 25.08
C GLY A 309 14.53 9.12 25.82
N LYS A 310 13.46 8.58 25.25
CA LYS A 310 12.10 8.60 25.83
C LYS A 310 11.68 7.25 26.41
N GLY A 311 12.13 6.17 25.78
CA GLY A 311 11.69 4.82 26.07
C GLY A 311 12.80 3.84 26.38
N GLY A 312 12.65 2.63 25.91
CA GLY A 312 13.64 1.57 26.02
C GLY A 312 14.78 1.79 25.02
N LYS A 313 14.55 1.42 23.76
CA LYS A 313 15.44 1.78 22.64
C LYS A 313 14.77 2.81 21.78
N ASP A 314 15.42 3.93 21.60
CA ASP A 314 14.97 5.05 20.80
C ASP A 314 15.73 5.11 19.47
N LEU A 315 15.17 5.78 18.49
CA LEU A 315 15.88 6.15 17.25
C LEU A 315 16.75 7.39 17.48
N TRP A 316 17.97 7.30 17.00
CA TRP A 316 18.98 8.35 17.03
C TRP A 316 19.59 8.48 15.63
N TYR A 317 20.08 9.68 15.29
CA TYR A 317 20.87 9.84 14.10
C TYR A 317 22.26 10.42 14.40
N SER A 318 23.20 10.14 13.54
CA SER A 318 24.54 10.76 13.52
C SER A 318 24.87 11.23 12.11
N LEU A 319 25.57 12.34 12.01
CA LEU A 319 26.02 12.91 10.74
C LEU A 319 27.48 12.59 10.51
N TYR A 320 27.82 12.18 9.28
CA TYR A 320 29.19 11.91 8.87
C TYR A 320 29.94 13.21 8.57
N ASN A 321 31.13 13.36 9.14
CA ASN A 321 32.00 14.51 8.92
C ASN A 321 33.15 14.12 7.99
N ASP A 322 33.10 14.56 6.73
CA ASP A 322 34.12 14.27 5.73
C ASP A 322 35.53 14.79 6.12
N ALA A 323 35.61 15.91 6.84
CA ALA A 323 36.90 16.49 7.23
C ALA A 323 37.64 15.65 8.27
N SER A 324 36.91 15.00 9.19
CA SER A 324 37.47 14.11 10.22
C SER A 324 37.35 12.63 9.85
N ASN A 325 36.66 12.31 8.76
CA ASN A 325 36.36 10.94 8.32
C ASN A 325 35.76 10.09 9.46
N SER A 326 34.75 10.66 10.15
CA SER A 326 34.16 10.04 11.34
C SER A 326 32.70 10.46 11.54
N TRP A 327 31.95 9.61 12.23
CA TRP A 327 30.58 9.91 12.66
C TRP A 327 30.57 10.88 13.84
N GLY A 328 29.61 11.81 13.84
CA GLY A 328 29.38 12.79 14.89
C GLY A 328 28.71 12.21 16.14
N SER A 329 28.32 13.07 17.06
CA SER A 329 27.55 12.70 18.25
C SER A 329 26.12 12.30 17.88
N PRO A 330 25.56 11.27 18.54
CA PRO A 330 24.15 10.90 18.39
C PRO A 330 23.20 12.05 18.76
N VAL A 331 22.14 12.22 17.97
CA VAL A 331 21.04 13.16 18.22
C VAL A 331 19.75 12.39 18.30
N ASN A 332 18.99 12.58 19.39
CA ASN A 332 17.71 11.88 19.61
C ASN A 332 16.64 12.34 18.62
N MET A 333 15.92 11.40 18.03
CA MET A 333 14.80 11.68 17.11
C MET A 333 13.48 11.80 17.90
N ALA A 334 13.43 12.77 18.82
CA ALA A 334 12.35 12.90 19.81
C ALA A 334 10.93 13.01 19.19
N SER A 335 10.78 13.43 17.95
CA SER A 335 9.49 13.54 17.26
C SER A 335 8.88 12.18 16.92
N VAL A 336 9.72 11.14 16.76
CA VAL A 336 9.28 9.79 16.40
C VAL A 336 9.42 8.77 17.54
N ASN A 337 10.15 9.09 18.59
CA ASN A 337 10.34 8.20 19.73
C ASN A 337 9.18 8.27 20.73
N THR A 338 8.92 7.15 21.42
CA THR A 338 7.86 6.97 22.43
C THR A 338 8.41 6.46 23.76
N SER A 339 7.55 6.00 24.65
CA SER A 339 7.95 5.31 25.89
C SER A 339 8.27 3.82 25.69
N GLY A 340 8.03 3.28 24.51
CA GLY A 340 8.38 1.92 24.14
C GLY A 340 9.74 1.81 23.47
N ASP A 341 9.86 0.83 22.59
CA ASP A 341 11.03 0.64 21.73
C ASP A 341 10.71 1.12 20.32
N GLU A 342 11.64 1.84 19.70
CA GLU A 342 11.68 2.14 18.27
C GLU A 342 12.91 1.45 17.66
N LEU A 343 12.66 0.56 16.67
CA LEU A 343 13.67 -0.37 16.16
C LEU A 343 13.64 -0.42 14.62
N PHE A 344 14.69 -0.98 14.01
CA PHE A 344 14.76 -1.28 12.60
C PHE A 344 14.38 -0.10 11.69
N PRO A 345 15.02 1.06 11.85
CA PRO A 345 14.77 2.19 10.95
C PRO A 345 15.20 1.86 9.52
N HIS A 346 14.48 2.40 8.54
CA HIS A 346 14.82 2.37 7.13
C HIS A 346 14.52 3.74 6.50
N LEU A 347 15.53 4.39 5.94
CA LEU A 347 15.42 5.66 5.22
C LEU A 347 15.31 5.40 3.72
N ARG A 348 14.21 5.84 3.11
CA ARG A 348 14.06 5.82 1.65
C ARG A 348 14.78 7.00 0.98
N ASN A 349 15.06 6.87 -0.33
CA ASN A 349 15.68 7.91 -1.15
C ASN A 349 14.91 9.25 -1.12
N ASN A 350 13.59 9.21 -1.01
CA ASN A 350 12.73 10.40 -0.90
C ASN A 350 12.77 11.07 0.50
N GLY A 351 13.51 10.49 1.45
CA GLY A 351 13.66 10.97 2.81
C GLY A 351 12.60 10.48 3.80
N SER A 352 11.62 9.69 3.39
CA SER A 352 10.67 9.05 4.31
C SER A 352 11.37 8.05 5.21
N LEU A 353 11.01 8.04 6.48
CA LEU A 353 11.52 7.11 7.48
C LEU A 353 10.47 6.03 7.76
N TYR A 354 10.88 4.77 7.72
CA TYR A 354 10.10 3.64 8.21
C TYR A 354 10.80 3.06 9.43
N PHE A 355 10.04 2.56 10.39
CA PHE A 355 10.58 1.96 11.61
C PHE A 355 9.53 1.09 12.29
N SER A 356 9.96 0.25 13.22
CA SER A 356 9.04 -0.58 14.00
C SER A 356 8.97 -0.09 15.44
N SER A 357 7.78 -0.07 16.01
CA SER A 357 7.55 0.41 17.39
C SER A 357 6.53 -0.45 18.11
N ASN A 358 6.75 -0.65 19.42
CA ASN A 358 5.78 -1.23 20.35
C ASN A 358 5.24 -0.19 21.36
N GLY A 359 5.66 1.08 21.23
CA GLY A 359 5.24 2.17 22.11
C GLY A 359 4.10 3.02 21.52
N ARG A 360 3.58 2.66 20.35
CA ARG A 360 2.46 3.32 19.66
C ARG A 360 1.26 2.39 19.61
N GLU A 361 0.09 2.99 19.41
CA GLU A 361 -1.11 2.21 19.10
C GLU A 361 -0.90 1.37 17.85
N GLY A 362 -1.10 0.06 17.95
CA GLY A 362 -0.81 -0.92 16.93
C GLY A 362 -1.65 -2.18 17.07
N MET A 363 -1.43 -3.12 16.15
CA MET A 363 -2.17 -4.38 16.07
C MET A 363 -1.55 -5.46 16.96
N GLY A 364 -0.21 -5.44 17.08
CA GLY A 364 0.55 -6.54 17.66
C GLY A 364 1.56 -6.14 18.71
N GLY A 365 2.75 -6.69 18.55
CA GLY A 365 3.93 -6.34 19.33
C GLY A 365 4.66 -5.17 18.73
N LEU A 366 5.64 -5.46 17.85
CA LEU A 366 6.25 -4.46 16.97
C LEU A 366 5.38 -4.27 15.73
N ASP A 367 4.95 -3.05 15.46
CA ASP A 367 4.27 -2.67 14.22
C ASP A 367 5.16 -1.76 13.39
N ILE A 368 5.06 -1.83 12.06
CA ILE A 368 5.76 -0.95 11.13
C ILE A 368 5.00 0.37 10.98
N PHE A 369 5.74 1.47 11.14
CA PHE A 369 5.25 2.84 10.96
C PHE A 369 6.05 3.56 9.88
N SER A 370 5.41 4.53 9.24
CA SER A 370 6.05 5.49 8.34
C SER A 370 6.02 6.89 8.95
N ALA A 371 7.03 7.70 8.65
CA ALA A 371 7.09 9.11 9.02
C ALA A 371 7.57 9.96 7.84
N ASP A 372 6.89 11.07 7.60
CA ASP A 372 7.26 12.01 6.55
C ASP A 372 8.44 12.88 7.01
N LYS A 373 9.37 13.20 6.10
CA LYS A 373 10.40 14.21 6.36
C LYS A 373 9.74 15.59 6.38
N THR A 374 9.76 16.26 7.52
CA THR A 374 9.10 17.58 7.75
C THR A 374 10.06 18.76 7.75
N GLY A 375 11.37 18.49 7.85
CA GLY A 375 12.41 19.51 7.87
C GLY A 375 13.80 18.92 7.71
N ASP A 376 14.84 19.74 7.89
CA ASP A 376 16.22 19.26 7.93
C ASP A 376 16.41 18.39 9.18
N ASN A 377 16.61 17.09 8.95
CA ASN A 377 16.78 16.08 10.01
C ASN A 377 15.59 15.98 10.99
N GLU A 378 14.38 16.30 10.52
CA GLU A 378 13.15 16.22 11.29
C GLU A 378 12.11 15.35 10.55
N TRP A 379 11.41 14.51 11.32
CA TRP A 379 10.33 13.65 10.83
C TRP A 379 9.08 13.85 11.67
N GLY A 380 7.92 13.65 11.03
CA GLY A 380 6.61 13.79 11.66
C GLY A 380 5.53 13.03 10.90
N ASN A 381 4.25 13.31 11.17
CA ASN A 381 3.12 12.65 10.52
C ASN A 381 3.23 11.11 10.58
N VAL A 382 3.60 10.58 11.74
CA VAL A 382 3.79 9.13 11.93
C VAL A 382 2.48 8.40 11.71
N LYS A 383 2.49 7.38 10.84
CA LYS A 383 1.33 6.57 10.46
C LYS A 383 1.66 5.08 10.61
N ASN A 384 0.73 4.33 11.20
CA ASN A 384 0.77 2.87 11.18
C ASN A 384 0.50 2.38 9.74
N MET A 385 1.26 1.40 9.25
CA MET A 385 1.09 0.84 7.90
C MET A 385 -0.19 0.02 7.75
N GLY A 386 -0.81 -0.37 8.87
CA GLY A 386 -2.05 -1.15 8.92
C GLY A 386 -1.92 -2.56 8.32
N ALA A 387 -3.01 -3.31 8.33
CA ALA A 387 -3.04 -4.64 7.71
C ALA A 387 -3.07 -4.52 6.18
N PRO A 388 -2.44 -5.45 5.43
CA PRO A 388 -1.74 -6.63 5.88
C PRO A 388 -0.24 -6.42 6.17
N MET A 389 0.28 -5.19 6.09
CA MET A 389 1.69 -4.92 6.41
C MET A 389 1.97 -5.23 7.87
N ASN A 390 1.12 -4.76 8.79
CA ASN A 390 1.13 -5.13 10.19
C ASN A 390 0.12 -6.24 10.49
N SER A 391 0.38 -6.98 11.54
CA SER A 391 -0.41 -8.10 12.03
C SER A 391 -0.53 -8.05 13.57
N ILE A 392 -1.19 -9.03 14.15
CA ILE A 392 -1.25 -9.21 15.61
C ILE A 392 0.07 -9.71 16.24
N SER A 393 1.07 -9.94 15.44
CA SER A 393 2.40 -10.43 15.81
C SER A 393 3.44 -9.29 15.77
N ASP A 394 4.74 -9.60 15.75
CA ASP A 394 5.77 -8.62 15.51
C ASP A 394 6.00 -8.47 14.00
N ASP A 395 6.00 -7.23 13.52
CA ASP A 395 6.26 -6.86 12.13
C ASP A 395 7.36 -5.79 12.10
N PHE A 396 8.51 -6.09 11.45
CA PHE A 396 9.68 -5.23 11.55
C PHE A 396 10.65 -5.36 10.36
N GLY A 397 11.64 -4.48 10.32
CA GLY A 397 12.76 -4.57 9.38
C GLY A 397 12.36 -4.43 7.92
N ILE A 398 11.47 -3.49 7.62
CA ILE A 398 11.04 -3.21 6.24
C ILE A 398 12.16 -2.62 5.39
N VAL A 399 12.24 -3.05 4.13
CA VAL A 399 13.13 -2.51 3.10
C VAL A 399 12.40 -2.45 1.77
N PHE A 400 12.64 -1.39 0.98
CA PHE A 400 12.03 -1.19 -0.33
C PHE A 400 13.02 -1.48 -1.47
N GLU A 401 12.54 -2.01 -2.59
CA GLU A 401 13.31 -2.13 -3.83
C GLU A 401 13.40 -0.75 -4.53
N GLY A 402 14.42 0.04 -4.19
CA GLY A 402 14.61 1.38 -4.73
C GLY A 402 13.41 2.30 -4.46
N ASP A 403 12.85 2.91 -5.51
CA ASP A 403 11.71 3.81 -5.39
C ASP A 403 10.35 3.10 -5.56
N PHE A 404 10.34 1.77 -5.78
CA PHE A 404 9.10 1.00 -5.94
C PHE A 404 8.38 0.80 -4.59
N GLU A 405 7.07 0.67 -4.65
CA GLU A 405 6.21 0.31 -3.50
C GLU A 405 6.16 -1.23 -3.34
N ARG A 406 7.31 -1.86 -3.36
CA ARG A 406 7.51 -3.29 -3.11
C ARG A 406 8.84 -3.52 -2.41
N GLY A 407 8.96 -4.62 -1.70
CA GLY A 407 10.18 -4.95 -0.95
C GLY A 407 9.95 -6.11 -0.01
N TYR A 408 10.67 -6.10 1.10
CA TYR A 408 10.67 -7.17 2.09
C TYR A 408 10.52 -6.60 3.49
N PHE A 409 10.00 -7.40 4.39
CA PHE A 409 10.01 -7.13 5.83
C PHE A 409 10.03 -8.46 6.60
N THR A 410 10.13 -8.38 7.91
CA THR A 410 10.16 -9.54 8.79
C THR A 410 8.88 -9.60 9.62
N SER A 411 8.36 -10.82 9.82
CA SER A 411 7.22 -11.05 10.70
C SER A 411 7.26 -12.44 11.34
N ASN A 412 6.78 -12.53 12.58
CA ASN A 412 6.54 -13.81 13.25
C ASN A 412 5.04 -14.20 13.26
N ARG A 413 4.28 -13.66 12.30
CA ARG A 413 2.85 -13.99 12.12
C ARG A 413 2.63 -15.46 11.79
N SER A 414 1.46 -15.96 12.15
CA SER A 414 1.10 -17.35 11.81
C SER A 414 1.08 -17.56 10.29
N GLY A 415 1.49 -18.76 9.86
CA GLY A 415 1.57 -19.13 8.44
C GLY A 415 2.97 -19.04 7.85
N GLY A 416 3.95 -18.56 8.61
CA GLY A 416 5.37 -18.66 8.30
C GLY A 416 5.93 -20.07 8.52
N LYS A 417 7.23 -20.24 8.35
CA LYS A 417 7.92 -21.52 8.59
C LYS A 417 8.59 -21.60 9.94
N GLY A 418 9.14 -20.47 10.38
CA GLY A 418 10.00 -20.40 11.56
C GLY A 418 9.44 -19.50 12.65
N LYS A 419 10.39 -18.89 13.34
CA LYS A 419 10.10 -17.95 14.43
C LYS A 419 9.91 -16.55 13.88
N ASP A 420 10.91 -16.03 13.19
CA ASP A 420 10.83 -14.81 12.38
C ASP A 420 11.03 -15.21 10.93
N ASP A 421 10.17 -14.76 10.05
CA ASP A 421 10.19 -15.09 8.63
C ASP A 421 10.23 -13.83 7.78
N ILE A 422 10.91 -13.89 6.65
CA ILE A 422 10.93 -12.83 5.65
C ILE A 422 9.67 -12.91 4.80
N TYR A 423 8.98 -11.77 4.67
CA TYR A 423 7.82 -11.59 3.81
C TYR A 423 8.16 -10.63 2.68
N ILE A 424 7.60 -10.89 1.50
CA ILE A 424 7.60 -9.96 0.38
C ILE A 424 6.30 -9.16 0.40
N PHE A 425 6.38 -7.88 0.08
CA PHE A 425 5.21 -7.04 -0.12
C PHE A 425 5.27 -6.31 -1.46
N ASN A 426 4.11 -6.03 -2.02
CA ASN A 426 3.97 -5.12 -3.14
C ASN A 426 2.66 -4.33 -3.03
N LEU A 427 2.67 -3.09 -3.50
CA LEU A 427 1.46 -2.32 -3.77
C LEU A 427 1.15 -2.46 -5.26
N PRO A 428 0.08 -3.18 -5.65
CA PRO A 428 -0.29 -3.31 -7.04
C PRO A 428 -0.56 -1.95 -7.67
N GLU A 429 -0.02 -1.73 -8.87
CA GLU A 429 -0.33 -0.52 -9.62
C GLU A 429 -1.81 -0.43 -9.96
N VAL A 430 -2.37 0.77 -9.85
CA VAL A 430 -3.72 1.05 -10.33
C VAL A 430 -3.68 1.18 -11.85
N LEU A 431 -4.33 0.24 -12.52
CA LEU A 431 -4.28 0.13 -13.97
C LEU A 431 -5.57 0.63 -14.59
N PHE A 432 -5.45 1.50 -15.61
CA PHE A 432 -6.58 2.01 -16.36
C PHE A 432 -6.55 1.53 -17.80
N ALA A 433 -7.74 1.25 -18.33
CA ALA A 433 -7.97 0.99 -19.74
C ALA A 433 -9.21 1.74 -20.21
N PHE A 434 -9.26 2.04 -21.52
CA PHE A 434 -10.42 2.61 -22.17
C PHE A 434 -10.75 1.81 -23.42
N GLU A 435 -11.96 1.30 -23.51
CA GLU A 435 -12.45 0.51 -24.63
C GLU A 435 -13.89 0.87 -24.98
N GLY A 436 -14.33 0.46 -26.14
CA GLY A 436 -15.71 0.68 -26.51
C GLY A 436 -16.00 0.33 -27.97
N PHE A 437 -17.18 0.79 -28.39
CA PHE A 437 -17.71 0.50 -29.72
C PHE A 437 -18.24 1.75 -30.38
N VAL A 438 -18.14 1.81 -31.70
CA VAL A 438 -18.69 2.87 -32.53
C VAL A 438 -19.73 2.29 -33.48
N TYR A 439 -20.94 2.82 -33.42
CA TYR A 439 -22.07 2.38 -34.23
C TYR A 439 -22.66 3.55 -35.05
N ASP A 440 -23.28 3.21 -36.18
CA ASP A 440 -24.13 4.13 -36.91
C ASP A 440 -25.41 4.41 -36.09
N LYS A 441 -25.77 5.68 -35.96
CA LYS A 441 -26.89 6.09 -35.12
C LYS A 441 -28.24 5.61 -35.64
N ASP A 442 -28.43 5.59 -36.96
CA ASP A 442 -29.71 5.23 -37.58
C ASP A 442 -29.81 3.72 -37.81
N GLY A 443 -28.75 3.08 -38.30
CA GLY A 443 -28.74 1.67 -38.62
C GLY A 443 -28.26 0.75 -37.50
N GLN A 444 -27.65 1.29 -36.45
CA GLN A 444 -27.08 0.56 -35.31
C GLN A 444 -26.12 -0.57 -35.72
N PHE A 445 -25.47 -0.45 -36.89
CA PHE A 445 -24.42 -1.35 -37.31
C PHE A 445 -23.04 -0.81 -36.89
N PRO A 446 -22.07 -1.72 -36.65
CA PRO A 446 -20.74 -1.29 -36.27
C PRO A 446 -20.03 -0.52 -37.38
N ILE A 447 -19.23 0.45 -37.01
CA ILE A 447 -18.47 1.28 -37.94
C ILE A 447 -17.00 0.91 -37.88
N GLU A 448 -16.47 0.26 -38.89
CA GLU A 448 -15.05 0.00 -39.09
C GLU A 448 -14.32 1.26 -39.52
N GLY A 449 -13.08 1.46 -39.01
CA GLY A 449 -12.22 2.57 -39.41
C GLY A 449 -12.68 3.96 -38.93
N ALA A 450 -13.54 4.05 -37.93
CA ALA A 450 -13.77 5.28 -37.23
C ALA A 450 -12.55 5.62 -36.37
N TYR A 451 -12.09 6.87 -36.41
CA TYR A 451 -11.03 7.30 -35.49
C TYR A 451 -11.60 7.57 -34.11
N VAL A 452 -10.84 7.16 -33.09
CA VAL A 452 -11.06 7.50 -31.69
C VAL A 452 -9.83 8.24 -31.19
N ARG A 453 -9.93 9.53 -30.92
CA ARG A 453 -8.87 10.39 -30.40
C ARG A 453 -9.13 10.71 -28.96
N VAL A 454 -8.09 10.63 -28.15
CA VAL A 454 -8.15 10.90 -26.73
C VAL A 454 -7.07 11.92 -26.37
N PHE A 455 -7.45 12.94 -25.60
CA PHE A 455 -6.57 14.03 -25.18
C PHE A 455 -6.61 14.15 -23.67
N GLY A 456 -5.46 13.96 -23.00
CA GLY A 456 -5.30 14.07 -21.57
C GLY A 456 -5.01 15.49 -21.10
N SER A 457 -5.48 15.83 -19.90
CA SER A 457 -5.15 17.11 -19.23
C SER A 457 -3.66 17.24 -18.87
N ASP A 458 -2.92 16.14 -18.89
CA ASP A 458 -1.47 16.04 -18.72
C ASP A 458 -0.69 16.34 -20.04
N GLY A 459 -1.41 16.64 -21.13
CA GLY A 459 -0.85 16.84 -22.46
C GLY A 459 -0.64 15.56 -23.27
N SER A 460 -0.99 14.39 -22.74
CA SER A 460 -0.97 13.13 -23.49
C SER A 460 -2.04 13.12 -24.59
N SER A 461 -1.75 12.45 -25.70
CA SER A 461 -2.72 12.23 -26.77
C SER A 461 -2.45 10.91 -27.48
N PHE A 462 -3.52 10.20 -27.82
CA PHE A 462 -3.43 8.93 -28.54
C PHE A 462 -4.67 8.72 -29.42
N GLU A 463 -4.51 7.89 -30.45
CA GLU A 463 -5.55 7.63 -31.46
C GLU A 463 -5.55 6.14 -31.83
N SER A 464 -6.75 5.60 -32.07
CA SER A 464 -6.96 4.28 -32.66
C SER A 464 -8.04 4.34 -33.71
N LEU A 465 -8.06 3.35 -34.61
CA LEU A 465 -9.17 3.11 -35.53
C LEU A 465 -9.97 1.90 -35.06
N THR A 466 -11.29 1.97 -35.20
CA THR A 466 -12.17 0.85 -34.88
C THR A 466 -11.98 -0.31 -35.87
N ASP A 467 -12.09 -1.52 -35.37
CA ASP A 467 -12.08 -2.76 -36.14
C ASP A 467 -13.41 -3.01 -36.91
N GLY A 468 -13.51 -4.18 -37.58
CA GLY A 468 -14.72 -4.60 -38.32
C GLY A 468 -15.98 -4.77 -37.44
N ASN A 469 -15.84 -4.87 -36.14
CA ASN A 469 -16.92 -4.90 -35.16
C ASN A 469 -17.22 -3.53 -34.56
N GLY A 470 -16.53 -2.48 -35.04
CA GLY A 470 -16.62 -1.16 -34.48
C GLY A 470 -15.90 -0.97 -33.15
N ALA A 471 -15.11 -1.95 -32.70
CA ALA A 471 -14.44 -1.95 -31.41
C ALA A 471 -13.09 -1.19 -31.45
N PHE A 472 -12.75 -0.59 -30.29
CA PHE A 472 -11.44 0.01 -30.03
C PHE A 472 -11.01 -0.29 -28.59
N THR A 473 -9.70 -0.28 -28.34
CA THR A 473 -9.11 -0.50 -27.01
C THR A 473 -7.85 0.31 -26.83
N PHE A 474 -7.69 0.94 -25.67
CA PHE A 474 -6.48 1.60 -25.18
C PHE A 474 -6.14 1.03 -23.81
N SER A 475 -5.17 0.14 -23.72
CA SER A 475 -4.69 -0.47 -22.49
C SER A 475 -3.20 -0.24 -22.31
N GLU A 476 -2.35 -1.01 -22.99
CA GLU A 476 -0.91 -0.97 -22.91
C GLU A 476 -0.29 -0.36 -24.17
N ASN A 477 0.82 0.34 -23.99
CA ASN A 477 1.64 0.92 -25.05
C ASN A 477 3.12 0.55 -24.83
N GLY A 478 3.46 -0.71 -25.09
CA GLY A 478 4.76 -1.27 -24.72
C GLY A 478 4.90 -1.43 -23.21
N GLU A 479 5.87 -0.77 -22.62
CA GLU A 479 6.09 -0.72 -21.14
C GLU A 479 5.26 0.37 -20.44
N ASP A 480 4.58 1.25 -21.22
CA ASP A 480 3.78 2.35 -20.70
C ASP A 480 2.28 2.07 -20.89
N ARG A 481 1.42 2.97 -20.38
CA ARG A 481 -0.03 2.90 -20.51
C ARG A 481 -0.59 4.10 -21.22
N PHE A 482 -1.62 3.88 -22.06
CA PHE A 482 -2.36 4.97 -22.71
C PHE A 482 -3.12 5.81 -21.68
N VAL A 483 -3.82 5.15 -20.76
CA VAL A 483 -4.67 5.80 -19.75
C VAL A 483 -3.93 5.82 -18.42
N LYS A 484 -3.55 7.01 -17.95
CA LYS A 484 -2.77 7.24 -16.73
C LYS A 484 -3.66 7.65 -15.54
N PRO A 485 -3.22 7.44 -14.28
CA PRO A 485 -3.94 7.93 -13.12
C PRO A 485 -3.96 9.48 -13.06
N ASP A 486 -4.94 10.02 -12.34
CA ASP A 486 -5.14 11.45 -12.05
C ASP A 486 -5.22 12.37 -13.29
N VAL A 487 -5.74 11.87 -14.41
CA VAL A 487 -5.89 12.61 -15.67
C VAL A 487 -7.37 12.69 -16.08
N ASN A 488 -7.78 13.88 -16.56
CA ASN A 488 -9.06 14.05 -17.25
C ASN A 488 -8.84 13.91 -18.75
N TYR A 489 -9.60 13.04 -19.39
CA TYR A 489 -9.50 12.78 -20.83
C TYR A 489 -10.73 13.29 -21.55
N SER A 490 -10.54 14.03 -22.66
CA SER A 490 -11.56 14.32 -23.66
C SER A 490 -11.42 13.39 -24.84
N ILE A 491 -12.56 12.89 -25.33
CA ILE A 491 -12.64 11.89 -26.37
C ILE A 491 -13.34 12.49 -27.58
N GLU A 492 -12.81 12.25 -28.76
CA GLU A 492 -13.39 12.63 -30.04
C GLU A 492 -13.47 11.39 -30.95
N VAL A 493 -14.68 11.08 -31.43
CA VAL A 493 -14.95 9.93 -32.30
C VAL A 493 -15.56 10.41 -33.60
N GLY A 494 -15.02 10.01 -34.73
CA GLY A 494 -15.55 10.39 -36.04
C GLY A 494 -15.07 9.49 -37.16
N LYS A 495 -15.70 9.70 -38.30
CA LYS A 495 -15.36 9.08 -39.59
C LYS A 495 -15.71 10.03 -40.70
N GLU A 496 -15.07 9.91 -41.85
CA GLU A 496 -15.48 10.64 -43.06
C GLU A 496 -16.97 10.43 -43.33
N GLU A 497 -17.70 11.53 -43.64
CA GLU A 497 -19.15 11.54 -43.86
C GLU A 497 -20.03 11.24 -42.60
N TYR A 498 -19.43 11.29 -41.42
CA TYR A 498 -20.15 11.20 -40.14
C TYR A 498 -19.91 12.45 -39.29
N LEU A 499 -20.91 12.84 -38.53
CA LEU A 499 -20.73 13.87 -37.49
C LEU A 499 -19.88 13.34 -36.35
N VAL A 500 -18.98 14.18 -35.85
CA VAL A 500 -18.10 13.87 -34.73
C VAL A 500 -18.94 13.79 -33.44
N ALA A 501 -18.68 12.76 -32.64
CA ALA A 501 -19.19 12.64 -31.27
C ALA A 501 -18.05 12.92 -30.28
N LYS A 502 -18.38 13.52 -29.13
CA LYS A 502 -17.44 13.80 -28.05
C LYS A 502 -17.97 13.28 -26.72
N ASP A 503 -17.05 12.86 -25.87
CA ASP A 503 -17.34 12.46 -24.48
C ASP A 503 -16.09 12.70 -23.62
N ASN A 504 -16.16 12.38 -22.33
CA ASN A 504 -15.05 12.50 -21.40
C ASN A 504 -15.00 11.27 -20.47
N ILE A 505 -13.81 10.95 -20.01
CA ILE A 505 -13.55 10.05 -18.88
C ILE A 505 -12.57 10.74 -17.94
N SER A 506 -12.56 10.33 -16.67
CA SER A 506 -11.65 10.86 -15.66
C SER A 506 -11.13 9.74 -14.79
N THR A 507 -9.83 9.71 -14.58
CA THR A 507 -9.16 8.81 -13.63
C THR A 507 -8.83 9.51 -12.30
N VAL A 508 -9.14 10.81 -12.19
CA VAL A 508 -8.84 11.63 -11.01
C VAL A 508 -9.50 11.05 -9.76
N GLY A 509 -8.68 10.75 -8.75
CA GLY A 509 -9.12 10.23 -7.46
C GLY A 509 -9.61 8.78 -7.48
N ILE A 510 -9.52 8.06 -8.62
CA ILE A 510 -9.86 6.65 -8.68
C ILE A 510 -8.69 5.83 -8.14
N GLN A 511 -8.97 5.01 -7.14
CA GLN A 511 -7.99 4.22 -6.41
C GLN A 511 -7.98 2.73 -6.78
N GLU A 512 -8.78 2.32 -7.76
CA GLU A 512 -8.91 0.93 -8.20
C GLU A 512 -8.72 0.82 -9.71
N SER A 513 -8.14 -0.29 -10.15
CA SER A 513 -7.98 -0.58 -11.56
C SER A 513 -9.34 -0.59 -12.25
N THR A 514 -9.48 0.24 -13.29
CA THR A 514 -10.77 0.49 -13.93
C THR A 514 -10.65 0.45 -15.44
N THR A 515 -11.53 -0.31 -16.09
CA THR A 515 -11.74 -0.24 -17.53
C THR A 515 -12.97 0.62 -17.82
N PHE A 516 -12.76 1.75 -18.49
CA PHE A 516 -13.86 2.59 -18.98
C PHE A 516 -14.41 1.98 -20.27
N VAL A 517 -15.71 1.71 -20.31
CA VAL A 517 -16.39 1.17 -21.50
C VAL A 517 -17.40 2.20 -22.00
N LYS A 518 -17.30 2.56 -23.29
CA LYS A 518 -18.20 3.56 -23.91
C LYS A 518 -18.73 3.05 -25.25
N GLU A 519 -19.99 3.40 -25.54
CA GLU A 519 -20.59 3.24 -26.86
C GLU A 519 -20.84 4.61 -27.49
N PHE A 520 -20.40 4.77 -28.73
CA PHE A 520 -20.56 5.99 -29.49
C PHE A 520 -21.51 5.75 -30.67
N LEU A 521 -22.58 6.54 -30.73
CA LEU A 521 -23.50 6.54 -31.86
C LEU A 521 -23.19 7.77 -32.72
N ILE A 522 -22.54 7.57 -33.88
CA ILE A 522 -22.23 8.67 -34.80
C ILE A 522 -23.23 8.72 -35.95
N GLN A 523 -23.60 9.93 -36.33
CA GLN A 523 -24.63 10.19 -37.35
C GLN A 523 -24.05 10.30 -38.73
N SER A 524 -24.47 9.43 -39.67
CA SER A 524 -24.15 9.58 -41.07
C SER A 524 -24.71 10.88 -41.68
N THR A 525 -23.92 11.56 -42.47
CA THR A 525 -24.33 12.79 -43.19
C THR A 525 -24.83 12.53 -44.61
N LYS A 526 -24.79 11.26 -45.05
CA LYS A 526 -25.34 10.81 -46.37
C LYS A 526 -26.86 10.63 -46.37
N VAL A 527 -27.55 11.19 -45.38
CA VAL A 527 -29.00 11.14 -45.29
C VAL A 527 -29.64 12.47 -45.72
N ASP A 528 -30.82 12.41 -46.30
CA ASP A 528 -31.55 13.60 -46.78
C ASP A 528 -31.93 14.56 -45.66
N GLU A 529 -32.18 14.05 -44.46
CA GLU A 529 -32.61 14.81 -43.28
C GLU A 529 -32.01 14.24 -42.01
N ILE A 530 -31.30 15.07 -41.25
CA ILE A 530 -30.84 14.76 -39.91
C ILE A 530 -31.76 15.44 -38.90
N SER A 531 -32.41 14.65 -38.08
CA SER A 531 -33.29 15.14 -37.02
C SER A 531 -32.50 15.56 -35.78
N PHE A 532 -32.93 16.60 -35.12
CA PHE A 532 -32.48 17.05 -33.81
C PHE A 532 -33.70 17.35 -32.93
N PRO A 533 -33.60 17.69 -31.65
CA PRO A 533 -34.75 17.97 -30.80
C PRO A 533 -35.71 18.99 -31.43
N GLU A 534 -37.04 18.77 -31.28
CA GLU A 534 -38.08 19.50 -32.00
C GLU A 534 -38.02 21.00 -31.74
N VAL A 535 -38.08 21.79 -32.80
CA VAL A 535 -38.22 23.24 -32.74
C VAL A 535 -39.70 23.59 -32.85
N GLN A 536 -40.28 24.14 -31.79
CA GLN A 536 -41.68 24.47 -31.69
C GLN A 536 -41.93 25.96 -31.92
N TYR A 537 -43.06 26.26 -32.53
CA TYR A 537 -43.54 27.61 -32.83
C TYR A 537 -45.01 27.76 -32.42
N ASP A 538 -45.44 28.99 -32.18
CA ASP A 538 -46.88 29.28 -32.07
C ASP A 538 -47.55 29.12 -33.44
N LEU A 539 -48.83 28.86 -33.40
CA LEU A 539 -49.62 28.68 -34.63
C LEU A 539 -49.50 29.92 -35.55
N GLY A 540 -49.06 29.66 -36.79
CA GLY A 540 -48.87 30.72 -37.79
C GLY A 540 -47.66 31.64 -37.52
N LYS A 541 -46.87 31.41 -36.46
CA LYS A 541 -45.70 32.23 -36.12
C LYS A 541 -44.38 31.52 -36.47
N TYR A 542 -43.34 32.33 -36.62
CA TYR A 542 -41.95 31.89 -36.81
C TYR A 542 -41.02 32.34 -35.68
N THR A 543 -41.53 33.05 -34.69
CA THR A 543 -40.76 33.44 -33.50
C THR A 543 -40.44 32.19 -32.65
N LEU A 544 -39.16 31.98 -32.32
CA LEU A 544 -38.72 30.87 -31.51
C LEU A 544 -39.24 30.96 -30.08
N ARG A 545 -39.79 29.87 -29.59
CA ARG A 545 -40.13 29.72 -28.17
C ARG A 545 -38.86 29.47 -27.33
N PRO A 546 -38.90 29.73 -26.01
CA PRO A 546 -37.76 29.41 -25.14
C PRO A 546 -37.25 27.98 -25.28
N GLU A 547 -38.17 26.99 -25.28
CA GLU A 547 -37.84 25.55 -25.39
C GLU A 547 -37.19 25.22 -26.75
N SER A 548 -37.54 25.94 -27.82
CA SER A 548 -36.95 25.79 -29.15
C SER A 548 -35.50 26.27 -29.20
N LYS A 549 -35.11 27.18 -28.29
CA LYS A 549 -33.72 27.62 -28.17
C LYS A 549 -32.83 26.50 -27.59
N ASP A 550 -33.38 25.69 -26.68
CA ASP A 550 -32.67 24.53 -26.12
C ASP A 550 -32.43 23.46 -27.22
N SER A 551 -33.43 23.23 -28.06
CA SER A 551 -33.30 22.37 -29.25
C SER A 551 -32.23 22.87 -30.21
N LEU A 552 -32.18 24.20 -30.44
CA LEU A 552 -31.14 24.79 -31.30
C LEU A 552 -29.77 24.85 -30.64
N ASN A 553 -29.65 24.83 -29.32
CA ASN A 553 -28.36 24.69 -28.63
C ASN A 553 -27.73 23.31 -28.90
N PHE A 554 -28.52 22.26 -29.09
CA PHE A 554 -28.01 20.96 -29.56
C PHE A 554 -27.38 21.09 -30.95
N LEU A 555 -28.06 21.75 -31.91
CA LEU A 555 -27.49 21.96 -33.24
C LEU A 555 -26.29 22.91 -33.21
N TYR A 556 -26.30 23.92 -32.35
CA TYR A 556 -25.15 24.78 -32.09
C TYR A 556 -23.92 23.96 -31.68
N GLN A 557 -24.07 23.06 -30.70
CA GLN A 557 -22.98 22.19 -30.26
C GLN A 557 -22.50 21.27 -31.41
N THR A 558 -23.43 20.68 -32.16
CA THR A 558 -23.09 19.90 -33.36
C THR A 558 -22.21 20.69 -34.34
N LEU A 559 -22.54 21.97 -34.58
CA LEU A 559 -21.76 22.84 -35.44
C LEU A 559 -20.41 23.25 -34.85
N VAL A 560 -20.31 23.39 -33.55
CA VAL A 560 -19.05 23.63 -32.84
C VAL A 560 -18.13 22.41 -32.93
N ASP A 561 -18.68 21.23 -32.71
CA ASP A 561 -17.92 19.97 -32.74
C ASP A 561 -17.49 19.56 -34.17
N ASN A 562 -18.19 20.08 -35.18
CA ASN A 562 -17.89 19.84 -36.59
C ASN A 562 -17.61 21.19 -37.31
N PRO A 563 -16.45 21.82 -37.09
CA PRO A 563 -16.19 23.20 -37.49
C PRO A 563 -16.15 23.44 -39.01
N THR A 564 -15.97 22.39 -39.80
CA THR A 564 -15.84 22.48 -41.26
C THR A 564 -17.13 22.24 -42.03
N ILE A 565 -18.22 21.76 -41.38
CA ILE A 565 -19.47 21.46 -42.08
C ILE A 565 -20.25 22.71 -42.50
N ILE A 566 -20.87 22.62 -43.66
CA ILE A 566 -21.87 23.56 -44.15
C ILE A 566 -23.21 22.84 -44.17
N ILE A 567 -24.25 23.43 -43.59
CA ILE A 567 -25.57 22.80 -43.48
C ILE A 567 -26.66 23.60 -44.20
N GLU A 568 -27.69 22.91 -44.67
CA GLU A 568 -28.98 23.49 -44.96
C GLU A 568 -29.92 23.19 -43.78
N LEU A 569 -30.49 24.21 -43.18
CA LEU A 569 -31.51 24.09 -42.16
C LEU A 569 -32.87 24.21 -42.84
N ALA A 570 -33.63 23.11 -42.83
CA ALA A 570 -34.85 22.92 -43.59
C ALA A 570 -36.08 22.94 -42.67
N ALA A 571 -37.04 23.77 -42.94
CA ALA A 571 -38.31 23.77 -42.20
C ALA A 571 -39.50 23.37 -43.10
N HIS A 572 -40.41 22.63 -42.51
CA HIS A 572 -41.58 22.06 -43.20
C HIS A 572 -42.87 22.40 -42.44
N THR A 573 -43.99 22.47 -43.20
CA THR A 573 -45.32 22.60 -42.65
C THR A 573 -46.13 21.32 -42.89
N ASP A 574 -47.29 21.23 -42.28
CA ASP A 574 -48.35 20.31 -42.77
C ASP A 574 -49.07 20.93 -43.97
N SER A 575 -50.01 20.20 -44.53
CA SER A 575 -50.78 20.58 -45.74
C SER A 575 -51.95 21.52 -45.49
N ARG A 576 -52.12 22.01 -44.27
CA ARG A 576 -53.23 22.93 -43.95
C ARG A 576 -52.86 24.37 -44.23
N GLY A 577 -53.59 25.00 -45.14
CA GLY A 577 -53.35 26.36 -45.63
C GLY A 577 -53.07 26.40 -47.14
N SER A 578 -52.61 27.53 -47.67
CA SER A 578 -52.16 27.60 -49.08
C SER A 578 -50.67 27.25 -49.19
N ASN A 579 -50.29 26.63 -50.31
CA ASN A 579 -48.89 26.28 -50.58
C ASN A 579 -47.96 27.50 -50.47
N GLU A 580 -48.40 28.66 -50.92
CA GLU A 580 -47.62 29.91 -50.87
C GLU A 580 -47.44 30.40 -49.43
N ALA A 581 -48.52 30.36 -48.62
CA ALA A 581 -48.46 30.72 -47.20
C ALA A 581 -47.55 29.74 -46.41
N ASN A 582 -47.67 28.42 -46.68
CA ASN A 582 -46.84 27.38 -46.06
C ASN A 582 -45.36 27.49 -46.45
N LEU A 583 -45.08 27.82 -47.69
CA LEU A 583 -43.70 28.07 -48.14
C LEU A 583 -43.11 29.29 -47.42
N THR A 584 -43.82 30.43 -47.43
CA THR A 584 -43.39 31.65 -46.73
C THR A 584 -43.17 31.42 -45.24
N LEU A 585 -44.11 30.72 -44.57
CA LEU A 585 -44.01 30.42 -43.13
C LEU A 585 -42.79 29.55 -42.81
N SER A 586 -42.53 28.52 -43.62
CA SER A 586 -41.38 27.63 -43.43
C SER A 586 -40.06 28.35 -43.69
N ASP A 587 -39.97 29.22 -44.75
CA ASP A 587 -38.78 30.03 -44.98
C ASP A 587 -38.44 30.94 -43.81
N ASN A 588 -39.45 31.63 -43.24
CA ASN A 588 -39.27 32.48 -42.06
C ASN A 588 -38.86 31.68 -40.83
N ARG A 589 -39.37 30.46 -40.63
CA ARG A 589 -38.96 29.56 -39.56
C ARG A 589 -37.51 29.11 -39.68
N ALA A 590 -37.10 28.63 -40.85
CA ALA A 590 -35.71 28.25 -41.13
C ALA A 590 -34.78 29.42 -40.89
N LYS A 591 -35.13 30.63 -41.36
CA LYS A 591 -34.34 31.85 -41.13
C LYS A 591 -34.25 32.21 -39.64
N SER A 592 -35.33 32.14 -38.87
CA SER A 592 -35.27 32.41 -37.42
C SER A 592 -34.31 31.47 -36.68
N CYS A 593 -34.20 30.20 -37.10
CA CYS A 593 -33.24 29.25 -36.54
C CYS A 593 -31.81 29.63 -36.93
N VAL A 594 -31.54 29.96 -38.16
CA VAL A 594 -30.22 30.39 -38.63
C VAL A 594 -29.79 31.68 -37.93
N ASP A 595 -30.67 32.68 -37.83
CA ASP A 595 -30.40 33.94 -37.14
C ASP A 595 -30.04 33.71 -35.64
N TYR A 596 -30.71 32.76 -34.99
CA TYR A 596 -30.37 32.37 -33.62
C TYR A 596 -28.96 31.76 -33.53
N LEU A 597 -28.59 30.84 -34.42
CA LEU A 597 -27.25 30.21 -34.43
C LEU A 597 -26.17 31.23 -34.77
N ILE A 598 -26.43 32.20 -35.65
CA ILE A 598 -25.51 33.32 -35.92
C ILE A 598 -25.35 34.17 -34.64
N SER A 599 -26.39 34.45 -33.92
CA SER A 599 -26.32 35.20 -32.65
C SER A 599 -25.49 34.48 -31.58
N LYS A 600 -25.32 33.18 -31.70
CA LYS A 600 -24.45 32.35 -30.85
C LYS A 600 -22.97 32.25 -31.33
N GLY A 601 -22.66 32.84 -32.51
CA GLY A 601 -21.29 32.90 -33.02
C GLY A 601 -20.98 31.93 -34.17
N ILE A 602 -21.99 31.20 -34.70
CA ILE A 602 -21.76 30.37 -35.88
C ILE A 602 -21.65 31.26 -37.12
N ALA A 603 -20.61 31.05 -37.92
CA ALA A 603 -20.39 31.83 -39.13
C ALA A 603 -21.55 31.67 -40.17
N PRO A 604 -22.11 32.78 -40.69
CA PRO A 604 -23.25 32.74 -41.62
C PRO A 604 -23.04 31.86 -42.84
N GLN A 605 -21.79 31.79 -43.32
CA GLN A 605 -21.39 31.00 -44.52
C GLN A 605 -21.56 29.49 -44.30
N ARG A 606 -21.65 29.03 -43.06
CA ARG A 606 -21.87 27.64 -42.73
C ARG A 606 -23.30 27.18 -42.76
N MET A 607 -24.26 28.11 -42.94
CA MET A 607 -25.69 27.80 -42.80
C MET A 607 -26.52 28.40 -43.93
N LYS A 608 -27.41 27.59 -44.48
CA LYS A 608 -28.39 28.00 -45.49
C LYS A 608 -29.79 27.72 -44.98
N ALA A 609 -30.59 28.75 -44.78
CA ALA A 609 -32.00 28.60 -44.45
C ALA A 609 -32.82 28.23 -45.65
N LYS A 610 -33.77 27.26 -45.53
CA LYS A 610 -34.70 26.91 -46.62
C LYS A 610 -36.03 26.37 -46.09
N GLY A 611 -37.10 27.00 -46.52
CA GLY A 611 -38.44 26.48 -46.34
C GLY A 611 -38.85 25.55 -47.47
N TYR A 612 -39.54 24.49 -47.14
CA TYR A 612 -40.11 23.55 -48.08
C TYR A 612 -41.65 23.53 -48.06
N GLY A 613 -42.26 24.29 -47.15
CA GLY A 613 -43.71 24.25 -47.00
C GLY A 613 -44.21 22.82 -46.84
N GLU A 614 -45.25 22.48 -47.57
CA GLU A 614 -45.87 21.15 -47.60
C GLU A 614 -45.32 20.25 -48.76
N THR A 615 -44.31 20.70 -49.51
CA THR A 615 -43.83 19.96 -50.69
C THR A 615 -43.14 18.64 -50.35
N LYS A 616 -42.71 18.46 -49.10
CA LYS A 616 -42.02 17.25 -48.63
C LYS A 616 -42.69 16.70 -47.36
N LEU A 617 -43.93 16.23 -47.51
CA LEU A 617 -44.66 15.60 -46.39
C LEU A 617 -44.05 14.23 -46.04
N ARG A 618 -43.80 13.98 -44.74
CA ARG A 618 -43.40 12.62 -44.28
C ARG A 618 -44.60 11.67 -44.31
N ILE A 619 -45.79 12.17 -44.03
CA ILE A 619 -47.05 11.43 -44.12
C ILE A 619 -47.96 12.18 -45.05
N SER A 620 -48.33 11.55 -46.17
CA SER A 620 -49.23 12.16 -47.15
C SER A 620 -50.65 12.35 -46.61
N ASP A 621 -51.39 13.34 -47.13
CA ASP A 621 -52.75 13.61 -46.76
C ASP A 621 -53.68 12.41 -46.91
N ALA A 622 -53.50 11.61 -47.96
CA ALA A 622 -54.27 10.39 -48.16
C ALA A 622 -54.10 9.39 -47.00
N LYS A 623 -52.84 9.24 -46.48
CA LYS A 623 -52.58 8.41 -45.30
C LYS A 623 -53.14 9.03 -44.01
N ILE A 624 -53.02 10.34 -43.83
CA ILE A 624 -53.55 11.04 -42.66
C ILE A 624 -55.08 10.92 -42.59
N ASN A 625 -55.75 11.10 -43.74
CA ASN A 625 -57.23 11.03 -43.82
C ASN A 625 -57.76 9.61 -43.57
N ALA A 626 -56.95 8.59 -43.80
CA ALA A 626 -57.28 7.19 -43.46
C ALA A 626 -57.13 6.84 -41.97
N LEU A 627 -56.46 7.68 -41.15
CA LEU A 627 -56.29 7.48 -39.74
C LEU A 627 -57.59 7.82 -38.94
N PRO A 628 -57.80 7.23 -37.77
CA PRO A 628 -58.78 7.70 -36.81
C PRO A 628 -58.59 9.18 -36.51
N SER A 629 -59.68 9.92 -36.29
CA SER A 629 -59.63 11.39 -36.12
C SER A 629 -58.71 11.81 -34.97
N ALA A 630 -58.63 11.03 -33.90
CA ALA A 630 -57.72 11.24 -32.77
C ALA A 630 -56.25 11.18 -33.11
N GLU A 631 -55.83 10.46 -34.18
CA GLU A 631 -54.44 10.25 -34.57
C GLU A 631 -53.97 11.23 -35.67
N ARG A 632 -54.91 11.92 -36.34
CA ARG A 632 -54.60 12.82 -37.47
C ARG A 632 -53.74 14.01 -37.08
N GLU A 633 -53.99 14.63 -35.90
CA GLU A 633 -53.15 15.74 -35.45
C GLU A 633 -51.71 15.34 -35.16
N ALA A 634 -51.51 14.17 -34.56
CA ALA A 634 -50.16 13.61 -34.35
C ALA A 634 -49.42 13.32 -35.68
N ALA A 635 -50.18 12.91 -36.73
CA ALA A 635 -49.64 12.72 -38.07
C ALA A 635 -49.29 14.05 -38.76
N HIS A 636 -50.12 15.09 -38.62
CA HIS A 636 -49.81 16.43 -39.05
C HIS A 636 -48.60 17.01 -38.33
N GLN A 637 -48.45 16.75 -37.02
CA GLN A 637 -47.30 17.20 -36.24
C GLN A 637 -45.99 16.61 -36.78
N LYS A 638 -45.97 15.34 -37.24
CA LYS A 638 -44.80 14.75 -37.85
C LYS A 638 -44.38 15.42 -39.17
N ASN A 639 -45.31 16.09 -39.87
CA ASN A 639 -45.00 16.86 -41.07
C ASN A 639 -44.41 18.24 -40.71
N ARG A 640 -44.87 18.86 -39.60
CA ARG A 640 -44.34 20.13 -39.11
C ARG A 640 -42.99 19.88 -38.37
N ARG A 641 -41.92 20.00 -39.08
CA ARG A 641 -40.59 19.70 -38.55
C ARG A 641 -39.54 20.71 -39.03
N THR A 642 -38.49 20.82 -38.24
CA THR A 642 -37.25 21.47 -38.64
C THR A 642 -36.14 20.42 -38.56
N VAL A 643 -35.38 20.29 -39.63
CA VAL A 643 -34.28 19.31 -39.77
C VAL A 643 -33.09 19.98 -40.45
N PHE A 644 -31.93 19.34 -40.46
CA PHE A 644 -30.81 19.83 -41.24
C PHE A 644 -30.23 18.71 -42.12
N ARG A 645 -29.47 19.11 -43.16
CA ARG A 645 -28.61 18.21 -43.94
C ARG A 645 -27.26 18.84 -44.13
N VAL A 646 -26.23 18.05 -44.23
CA VAL A 646 -24.89 18.52 -44.58
C VAL A 646 -24.78 18.74 -46.06
N LEU A 647 -24.31 19.92 -46.46
CA LEU A 647 -24.10 20.30 -47.86
C LEU A 647 -22.64 20.15 -48.30
N GLY A 648 -21.72 20.24 -47.36
CA GLY A 648 -20.30 20.14 -47.62
C GLY A 648 -19.47 20.16 -46.34
N TRP A 649 -18.16 19.89 -46.46
CA TRP A 649 -17.16 19.82 -45.40
C TRP A 649 -15.98 20.77 -45.63
N ASP A 650 -16.14 21.73 -46.48
CA ASP A 650 -15.07 22.56 -47.04
C ASP A 650 -15.04 23.99 -46.45
N TYR A 651 -15.80 24.26 -45.39
CA TYR A 651 -15.66 25.51 -44.66
C TYR A 651 -14.32 25.57 -43.92
N VAL A 652 -13.58 26.65 -44.15
CA VAL A 652 -12.30 26.93 -43.45
C VAL A 652 -12.59 27.91 -42.32
N PRO A 653 -12.49 27.50 -41.05
CA PRO A 653 -12.57 28.40 -39.92
C PRO A 653 -11.47 29.47 -39.96
N ASN A 654 -11.80 30.72 -39.67
CA ASN A 654 -10.83 31.83 -39.61
C ASN A 654 -9.98 31.75 -38.35
#